data_f130c3579975a5d6c5e22e64e897e82a
#
_entry.id   f130c3579975a5d6c5e22e64e897e82a
#
_cell.length_a   1.000
_cell.length_b   1.000
_cell.length_c   1.000
_cell.angle_alpha   90.00
_cell.angle_beta   90.00
_cell.angle_gamma   90.00
#
_symmetry.space_group_name_H-M   'P 1'
#
loop_
_entity.id
_entity.type
_entity.pdbx_description
1 polymer ?
#
loop_
_entity_poly.entity_id
_entity_poly.type
_entity_poly.pdbx_seq_one_letter_code
_entity_poly.pdbx_strand_id
1 'polypeptide(L)'
;MKRTIPILLGLLAVFSAYPTYAQQKAKKPNIIFILTDDLGYGDVGVFFQNQRAKQNNKALPFALTPSLDQMAANGAILTQSYCAAPVCAPSRASILLGQSQGHANVRDNQFDKALANNHTLGTVLQKAGYKTVAIGKWGLQGTGKEWPAHPLKRGFDYFYGYMRHSDGHEHYPKEGIYRGQKEVWENRTEVSAALDKCYTGDLWTAKAKDWIIQQTRKNTDQPFFMYLAYDTPHAVLEQPTQGYPAGGGLNGGLKWLGKPGEMINTANGTPDSWTDPLYAQATYDDDKNPATPEKPWPDTYKRFATTTKRLDDEVGDLLKLLSDLKIDDNTLVIFSSDNGPSIEAYLPKPNVPYEANFFDSFGPFDGIKRDVLEGGMRMPVIAQWTKHIAPNTVVASPNISYDWMPTFVDAAGLSAPAVTDGVSLLPSLLQKGKQAPSLIYSEYFESGKTPNYSEYAPNNRGKLRNQMQMIRFGDIVGLRYNVKSANDDFQLFNVVSDTHQATDLAKDNAQLQAQMKAKVLQLRRSDAEAKRPYDEELVPATVLAAPKAGALLKAFSDKASWVPKTQGLSALSTTTTNEIAIKPVAKANVYEFSGYIKVASDGLYTFALNTNGKAFLRLHEAVMIDADYGYLANKPLKSSIRLKAGYHPFTLTVKDAKTIKLLWAEEGASAKAMGNSSLYH
;
A
#
# COMPACT_ATOMS: atom_id res chain seq x y z
N MET A 1 -19.79 50.57 -81.37
CA MET A 1 -18.98 51.02 -80.22
C MET A 1 -19.59 50.44 -78.98
N LYS A 2 -19.04 49.32 -78.47
CA LYS A 2 -19.47 48.66 -77.25
C LYS A 2 -18.40 48.96 -76.18
N ARG A 3 -18.78 49.63 -75.10
CA ARG A 3 -17.92 49.92 -73.94
C ARG A 3 -18.02 48.73 -72.95
N THR A 4 -16.94 48.09 -72.69
CA THR A 4 -16.77 47.07 -71.65
C THR A 4 -16.31 47.72 -70.30
N ILE A 5 -17.05 47.46 -69.23
CA ILE A 5 -16.71 47.87 -67.84
C ILE A 5 -16.07 46.68 -67.16
N PRO A 6 -14.87 46.79 -66.49
CA PRO A 6 -14.31 45.70 -65.72
C PRO A 6 -14.96 45.69 -64.34
N ILE A 7 -15.46 44.55 -63.91
CA ILE A 7 -15.90 44.27 -62.51
C ILE A 7 -14.68 43.91 -61.68
N LEU A 8 -14.42 44.71 -60.66
CA LEU A 8 -13.38 44.46 -59.66
C LEU A 8 -13.98 43.54 -58.55
N LEU A 9 -13.61 42.27 -58.50
CA LEU A 9 -13.95 41.38 -57.37
C LEU A 9 -12.99 41.63 -56.20
N GLY A 10 -13.50 42.26 -55.13
CA GLY A 10 -12.83 42.38 -53.87
C GLY A 10 -12.97 41.05 -53.06
N LEU A 11 -11.87 40.33 -52.84
CA LEU A 11 -11.80 39.22 -51.89
C LEU A 11 -11.79 39.77 -50.44
N LEU A 12 -12.89 39.64 -49.73
CA LEU A 12 -12.93 39.81 -48.27
C LEU A 12 -12.38 38.53 -47.63
N ALA A 13 -11.15 38.58 -47.11
CA ALA A 13 -10.60 37.55 -46.25
C ALA A 13 -11.24 37.65 -44.87
N VAL A 14 -12.18 36.74 -44.57
CA VAL A 14 -12.73 36.56 -43.22
C VAL A 14 -11.70 35.79 -42.36
N PHE A 15 -10.96 36.52 -41.53
CA PHE A 15 -10.16 35.91 -40.48
C PHE A 15 -11.08 35.33 -39.41
N SER A 16 -11.38 34.03 -39.49
CA SER A 16 -12.00 33.30 -38.38
C SER A 16 -10.97 33.17 -37.24
N ALA A 17 -11.08 34.04 -36.24
CA ALA A 17 -10.39 33.89 -34.98
C ALA A 17 -10.97 32.66 -34.25
N TYR A 18 -10.33 31.50 -34.37
CA TYR A 18 -10.60 30.37 -33.48
C TYR A 18 -10.13 30.76 -32.07
N PRO A 19 -11.02 30.70 -31.08
CA PRO A 19 -10.57 30.88 -29.70
C PRO A 19 -9.58 29.75 -29.39
N THR A 20 -8.33 30.10 -29.18
CA THR A 20 -7.34 29.19 -28.57
C THR A 20 -7.84 28.92 -27.14
N TYR A 21 -8.56 27.84 -26.95
CA TYR A 21 -8.75 27.28 -25.62
C TYR A 21 -7.35 26.96 -25.10
N ALA A 22 -6.85 27.82 -24.23
CA ALA A 22 -5.69 27.50 -23.41
C ALA A 22 -6.05 26.18 -22.72
N GLN A 23 -5.31 25.12 -23.04
CA GLN A 23 -5.50 23.81 -22.44
C GLN A 23 -5.25 23.98 -20.94
N GLN A 24 -6.32 24.09 -20.18
CA GLN A 24 -6.28 24.32 -18.75
C GLN A 24 -5.51 23.13 -18.18
N LYS A 25 -4.33 23.37 -17.61
CA LYS A 25 -3.49 22.35 -17.01
C LYS A 25 -4.33 21.57 -16.01
N ALA A 26 -4.54 20.28 -16.24
CA ALA A 26 -5.40 19.45 -15.40
C ALA A 26 -4.99 19.66 -13.93
N LYS A 27 -5.95 20.02 -13.09
CA LYS A 27 -5.72 20.26 -11.66
C LYS A 27 -5.34 18.92 -11.01
N LYS A 28 -4.29 18.90 -10.22
CA LYS A 28 -3.91 17.71 -9.46
C LYS A 28 -5.01 17.38 -8.46
N PRO A 29 -5.44 16.11 -8.34
CA PRO A 29 -6.46 15.75 -7.37
C PRO A 29 -5.95 15.85 -5.94
N ASN A 30 -6.85 16.11 -4.99
CA ASN A 30 -6.60 15.75 -3.60
C ASN A 30 -6.59 14.22 -3.50
N ILE A 31 -5.88 13.69 -2.51
CA ILE A 31 -5.77 12.25 -2.28
C ILE A 31 -6.04 11.99 -0.80
N ILE A 32 -6.99 11.10 -0.51
CA ILE A 32 -7.25 10.59 0.84
C ILE A 32 -7.04 9.08 0.80
N PHE A 33 -6.09 8.59 1.59
CA PHE A 33 -5.85 7.19 1.77
C PHE A 33 -6.29 6.77 3.18
N ILE A 34 -7.44 6.10 3.25
CA ILE A 34 -8.03 5.55 4.48
C ILE A 34 -7.50 4.14 4.65
N LEU A 35 -6.81 3.90 5.76
CA LEU A 35 -6.23 2.61 6.11
C LEU A 35 -6.76 2.16 7.47
N THR A 36 -7.46 1.04 7.50
CA THR A 36 -7.97 0.42 8.73
C THR A 36 -6.97 -0.59 9.30
N ASP A 37 -7.18 -1.05 10.51
CA ASP A 37 -6.35 -2.01 11.22
C ASP A 37 -7.12 -3.31 11.45
N ASP A 38 -6.63 -4.45 10.93
CA ASP A 38 -7.21 -5.78 11.10
C ASP A 38 -8.61 -6.01 10.50
N LEU A 39 -9.07 -5.18 9.57
CA LEU A 39 -10.35 -5.40 8.88
C LEU A 39 -10.17 -6.43 7.76
N GLY A 40 -10.87 -7.55 7.85
CA GLY A 40 -10.80 -8.62 6.86
C GLY A 40 -11.54 -8.31 5.56
N TYR A 41 -11.16 -9.02 4.49
CA TYR A 41 -11.89 -8.98 3.21
C TYR A 41 -13.37 -9.33 3.39
N GLY A 42 -13.65 -10.31 4.26
CA GLY A 42 -14.99 -10.79 4.57
C GLY A 42 -15.82 -9.84 5.43
N ASP A 43 -15.23 -8.85 6.09
CA ASP A 43 -15.96 -7.95 6.99
C ASP A 43 -16.76 -6.85 6.27
N VAL A 44 -16.49 -6.62 4.98
CA VAL A 44 -17.12 -5.55 4.21
C VAL A 44 -18.27 -6.07 3.36
N GLY A 45 -19.39 -5.36 3.39
CA GLY A 45 -20.66 -5.74 2.75
C GLY A 45 -20.49 -6.15 1.29
N VAL A 46 -20.02 -5.24 0.44
CA VAL A 46 -19.89 -5.45 -1.01
C VAL A 46 -18.96 -6.61 -1.38
N PHE A 47 -18.01 -6.97 -0.53
CA PHE A 47 -17.10 -8.10 -0.77
C PHE A 47 -17.69 -9.43 -0.29
N PHE A 48 -18.40 -9.46 0.85
CA PHE A 48 -18.86 -10.73 1.41
C PHE A 48 -20.12 -10.63 2.30
N GLN A 49 -20.22 -9.69 3.26
CA GLN A 49 -21.31 -9.70 4.25
C GLN A 49 -22.71 -9.54 3.64
N ASN A 50 -22.84 -8.81 2.52
CA ASN A 50 -24.12 -8.68 1.82
C ASN A 50 -24.64 -10.01 1.26
N GLN A 51 -23.76 -10.96 0.93
CA GLN A 51 -24.17 -12.30 0.51
C GLN A 51 -24.70 -13.12 1.68
N ARG A 52 -24.07 -13.01 2.87
CA ARG A 52 -24.58 -13.65 4.10
C ARG A 52 -25.93 -13.07 4.50
N ALA A 53 -26.06 -11.75 4.49
CA ALA A 53 -27.32 -11.07 4.82
C ALA A 53 -28.48 -11.53 3.90
N LYS A 54 -28.24 -11.66 2.61
CA LYS A 54 -29.24 -12.12 1.62
C LYS A 54 -29.71 -13.56 1.84
N GLN A 55 -28.89 -14.40 2.44
CA GLN A 55 -29.26 -15.79 2.73
C GLN A 55 -30.31 -15.88 3.85
N ASN A 56 -30.45 -14.83 4.68
CA ASN A 56 -31.36 -14.79 5.82
C ASN A 56 -31.27 -16.05 6.71
N ASN A 57 -30.05 -16.55 6.89
CA ASN A 57 -29.76 -17.76 7.65
C ASN A 57 -29.16 -17.39 9.00
N LYS A 58 -29.84 -17.73 10.09
CA LYS A 58 -29.41 -17.43 11.45
C LYS A 58 -28.11 -18.12 11.86
N ALA A 59 -27.75 -19.23 11.20
CA ALA A 59 -26.44 -19.87 11.38
C ALA A 59 -25.27 -19.08 10.73
N LEU A 60 -25.56 -17.99 10.02
CA LEU A 60 -24.60 -17.14 9.33
C LEU A 60 -24.72 -15.68 9.80
N PRO A 61 -24.25 -15.33 10.99
CA PRO A 61 -24.22 -13.97 11.48
C PRO A 61 -23.50 -13.01 10.50
N PHE A 62 -23.96 -11.76 10.40
CA PHE A 62 -23.36 -10.77 9.49
C PHE A 62 -23.32 -9.37 10.10
N ALA A 63 -22.35 -8.57 9.67
CA ALA A 63 -22.24 -7.15 9.96
C ALA A 63 -22.52 -6.33 8.69
N LEU A 64 -22.98 -5.08 8.82
CA LEU A 64 -23.37 -4.23 7.71
C LEU A 64 -22.42 -3.04 7.58
N THR A 65 -22.05 -2.72 6.31
CA THR A 65 -21.21 -1.57 5.95
C THR A 65 -21.82 -0.76 4.78
N PRO A 66 -23.00 -0.15 4.98
CA PRO A 66 -23.75 0.47 3.88
C PRO A 66 -23.07 1.69 3.27
N SER A 67 -22.24 2.44 4.01
CA SER A 67 -21.50 3.58 3.47
C SER A 67 -20.36 3.12 2.56
N LEU A 68 -19.67 2.04 2.92
CA LEU A 68 -18.66 1.41 2.06
C LEU A 68 -19.29 0.78 0.82
N ASP A 69 -20.48 0.18 0.95
CA ASP A 69 -21.24 -0.33 -0.20
C ASP A 69 -21.62 0.81 -1.15
N GLN A 70 -22.02 1.96 -0.62
CA GLN A 70 -22.32 3.15 -1.43
C GLN A 70 -21.07 3.73 -2.09
N MET A 71 -19.91 3.75 -1.36
CA MET A 71 -18.62 4.15 -1.91
C MET A 71 -18.25 3.26 -3.10
N ALA A 72 -18.43 1.95 -2.98
CA ALA A 72 -18.19 0.98 -4.04
C ALA A 72 -19.12 1.19 -5.24
N ALA A 73 -20.40 1.41 -4.99
CA ALA A 73 -21.39 1.70 -6.04
C ALA A 73 -21.06 2.98 -6.81
N ASN A 74 -20.48 3.99 -6.15
CA ASN A 74 -20.09 5.26 -6.78
C ASN A 74 -18.67 5.23 -7.37
N GLY A 75 -17.94 4.13 -7.22
CA GLY A 75 -16.54 4.02 -7.59
C GLY A 75 -16.16 2.62 -8.10
N ALA A 76 -15.06 2.10 -7.59
CA ALA A 76 -14.52 0.80 -7.97
C ALA A 76 -14.23 -0.08 -6.76
N ILE A 77 -14.44 -1.39 -6.91
CA ILE A 77 -13.89 -2.42 -6.03
C ILE A 77 -12.69 -3.09 -6.70
N LEU A 78 -11.64 -3.39 -5.90
CA LEU A 78 -10.48 -4.13 -6.37
C LEU A 78 -10.50 -5.52 -5.71
N THR A 79 -10.92 -6.53 -6.47
CA THR A 79 -11.23 -7.86 -5.91
C THR A 79 -10.02 -8.74 -5.64
N GLN A 80 -8.85 -8.37 -6.17
CA GLN A 80 -7.60 -9.12 -6.01
C GLN A 80 -6.46 -8.26 -5.45
N SER A 81 -6.76 -7.50 -4.38
CA SER A 81 -5.79 -6.65 -3.69
C SER A 81 -5.16 -7.39 -2.52
N TYR A 82 -3.83 -7.29 -2.40
CA TYR A 82 -3.04 -7.92 -1.34
C TYR A 82 -2.43 -6.88 -0.41
N CYS A 83 -2.33 -7.20 0.88
CA CYS A 83 -1.44 -6.46 1.77
C CYS A 83 0.03 -6.83 1.46
N ALA A 84 0.96 -5.95 1.79
CA ALA A 84 2.38 -6.19 1.55
C ALA A 84 2.98 -7.22 2.53
N ALA A 85 2.41 -7.31 3.72
CA ALA A 85 2.75 -8.29 4.75
C ALA A 85 1.50 -8.63 5.57
N PRO A 86 1.38 -9.84 6.14
CA PRO A 86 0.18 -10.27 6.85
C PRO A 86 0.09 -9.72 8.29
N VAL A 87 0.69 -8.56 8.56
CA VAL A 87 0.66 -7.88 9.88
C VAL A 87 0.97 -6.38 9.75
N CYS A 88 0.48 -5.58 10.70
CA CYS A 88 0.42 -4.11 10.63
C CYS A 88 1.77 -3.42 10.34
N ALA A 89 2.80 -3.59 11.20
CA ALA A 89 4.03 -2.79 11.11
C ALA A 89 4.76 -2.93 9.76
N PRO A 90 5.09 -4.15 9.26
CA PRO A 90 5.75 -4.31 7.97
C PRO A 90 4.83 -3.96 6.77
N SER A 91 3.52 -4.19 6.88
CA SER A 91 2.58 -3.79 5.83
C SER A 91 2.53 -2.27 5.68
N ARG A 92 2.35 -1.53 6.78
CA ARG A 92 2.35 -0.06 6.79
C ARG A 92 3.68 0.52 6.30
N ALA A 93 4.82 -0.08 6.68
CA ALA A 93 6.13 0.34 6.19
C ALA A 93 6.25 0.15 4.68
N SER A 94 5.83 -0.99 4.14
CA SER A 94 5.82 -1.26 2.70
C SER A 94 4.92 -0.29 1.93
N ILE A 95 3.73 0.01 2.43
CA ILE A 95 2.81 1.01 1.86
C ILE A 95 3.50 2.38 1.76
N LEU A 96 4.05 2.84 2.88
CA LEU A 96 4.66 4.17 2.97
C LEU A 96 5.94 4.30 2.12
N LEU A 97 6.71 3.23 1.95
CA LEU A 97 7.93 3.21 1.14
C LEU A 97 7.67 2.87 -0.34
N GLY A 98 6.49 2.32 -0.69
CA GLY A 98 6.23 1.77 -2.02
C GLY A 98 7.09 0.55 -2.34
N GLN A 99 7.51 -0.22 -1.33
CA GLN A 99 8.47 -1.32 -1.46
C GLN A 99 7.90 -2.64 -0.93
N SER A 100 8.27 -3.73 -1.59
CA SER A 100 7.97 -5.09 -1.16
C SER A 100 8.71 -5.46 0.14
N GLN A 101 8.29 -6.55 0.78
CA GLN A 101 9.01 -7.11 1.93
C GLN A 101 10.43 -7.60 1.58
N GLY A 102 10.76 -7.72 0.31
CA GLY A 102 12.13 -7.95 -0.16
C GLY A 102 13.07 -6.75 0.01
N HIS A 103 12.54 -5.52 0.18
CA HIS A 103 13.32 -4.28 0.23
C HIS A 103 12.98 -3.38 1.41
N ALA A 104 11.74 -3.38 1.89
CA ALA A 104 11.35 -2.59 3.05
C ALA A 104 12.20 -2.93 4.28
N ASN A 105 12.52 -1.94 5.10
CA ASN A 105 13.38 -2.13 6.26
C ASN A 105 12.65 -2.64 7.50
N VAL A 106 11.32 -2.60 7.54
CA VAL A 106 10.49 -3.24 8.58
C VAL A 106 9.86 -4.47 7.96
N ARG A 107 10.30 -5.67 8.37
CA ARG A 107 9.91 -6.94 7.71
C ARG A 107 9.09 -7.87 8.58
N ASP A 108 9.36 -7.90 9.85
CA ASP A 108 8.60 -8.69 10.81
C ASP A 108 7.81 -7.74 11.71
N ASN A 109 7.05 -8.25 12.66
CA ASN A 109 6.30 -7.41 13.59
C ASN A 109 7.23 -6.68 14.58
N GLN A 110 8.16 -5.89 14.03
CA GLN A 110 9.18 -5.13 14.73
C GLN A 110 8.57 -3.82 15.22
N PHE A 111 7.92 -3.86 16.39
CA PHE A 111 7.29 -2.68 16.98
C PHE A 111 8.28 -1.52 17.13
N ASP A 112 7.80 -0.34 16.79
CA ASP A 112 8.52 0.92 16.93
C ASP A 112 9.86 0.99 16.17
N LYS A 113 10.12 0.09 15.22
CA LYS A 113 11.26 0.21 14.32
C LYS A 113 11.09 1.44 13.44
N ALA A 114 12.16 2.23 13.31
CA ALA A 114 12.12 3.44 12.50
C ALA A 114 11.90 3.12 11.02
N LEU A 115 10.89 3.74 10.40
CA LEU A 115 10.73 3.74 8.95
C LEU A 115 11.99 4.28 8.28
N ALA A 116 12.45 3.66 7.22
CA ALA A 116 13.66 4.08 6.50
C ALA A 116 13.64 5.57 6.14
N ASN A 117 14.80 6.22 6.22
CA ASN A 117 14.96 7.58 5.76
C ASN A 117 15.18 7.60 4.25
N ASN A 118 14.10 7.44 3.50
CA ASN A 118 14.08 7.38 2.04
C ASN A 118 12.81 8.08 1.49
N HIS A 119 12.55 7.92 0.20
CA HIS A 119 11.28 8.32 -0.39
C HIS A 119 10.13 7.59 0.32
N THR A 120 9.17 8.36 0.85
CA THR A 120 7.92 7.88 1.42
C THR A 120 6.75 8.51 0.69
N LEU A 121 5.54 7.99 0.87
CA LEU A 121 4.32 8.65 0.36
C LEU A 121 4.28 10.15 0.74
N GLY A 122 4.61 10.47 1.99
CA GLY A 122 4.65 11.86 2.46
C GLY A 122 5.70 12.68 1.70
N THR A 123 6.98 12.23 1.66
CA THR A 123 8.06 12.99 1.02
C THR A 123 7.87 13.16 -0.47
N VAL A 124 7.34 12.17 -1.15
CA VAL A 124 7.12 12.20 -2.61
C VAL A 124 5.99 13.15 -2.97
N LEU A 125 4.85 13.04 -2.27
CA LEU A 125 3.70 13.92 -2.52
C LEU A 125 3.95 15.35 -2.06
N GLN A 126 4.68 15.57 -0.95
CA GLN A 126 5.14 16.90 -0.55
C GLN A 126 6.01 17.56 -1.64
N LYS A 127 7.00 16.83 -2.18
CA LYS A 127 7.83 17.28 -3.32
C LYS A 127 7.02 17.47 -4.60
N ALA A 128 5.90 16.74 -4.76
CA ALA A 128 4.95 16.95 -5.85
C ALA A 128 4.05 18.19 -5.65
N GLY A 129 4.20 18.93 -4.55
CA GLY A 129 3.48 20.16 -4.25
C GLY A 129 2.18 20.01 -3.45
N TYR A 130 1.96 18.82 -2.87
CA TYR A 130 0.81 18.58 -1.99
C TYR A 130 1.06 19.14 -0.59
N LYS A 131 -0.02 19.60 0.06
CA LYS A 131 -0.06 19.74 1.52
C LYS A 131 -0.32 18.38 2.13
N THR A 132 0.55 17.91 3.02
CA THR A 132 0.53 16.52 3.49
C THR A 132 0.15 16.40 4.95
N VAL A 133 -0.73 15.46 5.28
CA VAL A 133 -1.19 15.22 6.65
C VAL A 133 -1.26 13.72 6.94
N ALA A 134 -0.84 13.33 8.15
CA ALA A 134 -1.09 12.00 8.70
C ALA A 134 -1.94 12.12 9.97
N ILE A 135 -3.03 11.35 10.06
CA ILE A 135 -3.94 11.30 11.20
C ILE A 135 -4.13 9.85 11.61
N GLY A 136 -4.10 9.56 12.92
CA GLY A 136 -4.30 8.24 13.50
C GLY A 136 -3.02 7.48 13.81
N LYS A 137 -3.01 6.16 13.61
CA LYS A 137 -1.92 5.27 14.00
C LYS A 137 -0.68 5.42 13.09
N TRP A 138 0.48 5.76 13.68
CA TRP A 138 1.78 5.79 12.97
C TRP A 138 2.58 4.52 13.17
N GLY A 139 3.10 4.26 14.38
CA GLY A 139 3.76 3.00 14.79
C GLY A 139 5.13 2.70 14.17
N LEU A 140 5.77 3.65 13.50
CA LEU A 140 7.02 3.48 12.76
C LEU A 140 8.05 4.59 13.07
N GLN A 141 7.94 5.20 14.26
CA GLN A 141 8.67 6.40 14.66
C GLN A 141 10.14 6.14 15.01
N GLY A 142 10.49 4.90 15.35
CA GLY A 142 11.77 4.54 15.92
C GLY A 142 11.84 4.79 17.41
N THR A 143 12.90 4.27 18.04
CA THR A 143 13.17 4.41 19.48
C THR A 143 13.90 5.73 19.78
N GLY A 144 13.86 6.15 21.04
CA GLY A 144 14.52 7.36 21.54
C GLY A 144 13.62 8.60 21.52
N LYS A 145 14.01 9.62 22.31
CA LYS A 145 13.21 10.83 22.57
C LYS A 145 12.93 11.68 21.32
N GLU A 146 13.84 11.63 20.32
CA GLU A 146 13.76 12.44 19.11
C GLU A 146 12.98 11.79 17.97
N TRP A 147 12.54 10.57 18.14
CA TRP A 147 11.83 9.79 17.12
C TRP A 147 12.39 9.99 15.71
N PRO A 148 13.42 9.20 15.31
CA PRO A 148 14.14 9.42 14.05
C PRO A 148 13.23 9.36 12.81
N ALA A 149 12.11 8.65 12.90
CA ALA A 149 11.12 8.54 11.84
C ALA A 149 9.74 9.13 12.23
N HIS A 150 9.76 10.25 12.99
CA HIS A 150 8.55 11.05 13.23
C HIS A 150 7.86 11.41 11.90
N PRO A 151 6.52 11.42 11.77
CA PRO A 151 5.82 11.75 10.53
C PRO A 151 6.30 13.04 9.86
N LEU A 152 6.58 14.10 10.64
CA LEU A 152 7.13 15.36 10.12
C LEU A 152 8.53 15.18 9.48
N LYS A 153 9.30 14.16 9.88
CA LYS A 153 10.59 13.79 9.26
C LYS A 153 10.42 12.84 8.06
N ARG A 154 9.20 12.42 7.77
CA ARG A 154 8.82 11.52 6.66
C ARG A 154 7.89 12.18 5.65
N GLY A 155 7.93 13.54 5.60
CA GLY A 155 7.28 14.34 4.56
C GLY A 155 5.82 14.67 4.83
N PHE A 156 5.35 14.55 6.07
CA PHE A 156 4.06 15.09 6.46
C PHE A 156 4.23 16.49 7.06
N ASP A 157 3.43 17.44 6.60
CA ASP A 157 3.44 18.81 7.12
C ASP A 157 2.68 18.95 8.44
N TYR A 158 1.82 18.00 8.73
CA TYR A 158 1.01 17.94 9.95
C TYR A 158 0.77 16.49 10.36
N PHE A 159 0.78 16.25 11.67
CA PHE A 159 0.49 14.97 12.29
C PHE A 159 -0.45 15.14 13.48
N TYR A 160 -1.44 14.24 13.59
CA TYR A 160 -2.29 14.12 14.76
C TYR A 160 -2.61 12.64 15.00
N GLY A 161 -2.16 12.06 16.13
CA GLY A 161 -2.44 10.65 16.36
C GLY A 161 -1.53 9.94 17.35
N TYR A 162 -1.60 8.62 17.32
CA TYR A 162 -0.76 7.72 18.07
C TYR A 162 0.63 7.58 17.45
N MET A 163 1.66 7.85 18.24
CA MET A 163 3.05 7.78 17.77
C MET A 163 3.57 6.34 17.80
N ARG A 164 3.38 5.62 18.90
CA ARG A 164 3.89 4.25 19.09
C ARG A 164 2.91 3.22 18.56
N HIS A 165 3.43 2.06 18.16
CA HIS A 165 2.63 0.97 17.61
C HIS A 165 1.57 0.47 18.61
N SER A 166 1.98 0.25 19.86
CA SER A 166 1.13 -0.27 20.93
C SER A 166 0.07 0.73 21.43
N ASP A 167 0.18 2.02 21.09
CA ASP A 167 -0.80 3.02 21.50
C ASP A 167 -2.16 2.74 20.82
N GLY A 168 -2.14 2.30 19.54
CA GLY A 168 -3.35 1.92 18.80
C GLY A 168 -4.00 0.61 19.25
N HIS A 169 -3.69 0.11 20.45
CA HIS A 169 -4.36 -1.04 21.09
C HIS A 169 -5.23 -0.59 22.27
N GLU A 170 -5.62 0.66 22.33
CA GLU A 170 -6.52 1.29 23.29
C GLU A 170 -7.25 2.42 22.60
N HIS A 171 -8.59 2.46 22.65
CA HIS A 171 -9.38 3.42 21.89
C HIS A 171 -9.93 4.59 22.73
N TYR A 172 -9.59 4.62 24.03
CA TYR A 172 -9.83 5.76 24.92
C TYR A 172 -8.50 6.22 25.53
N PRO A 173 -7.73 7.06 24.81
CA PRO A 173 -6.34 7.34 25.18
C PRO A 173 -6.18 7.91 26.59
N LYS A 174 -7.07 8.76 27.05
CA LYS A 174 -7.01 9.37 28.38
C LYS A 174 -7.47 8.44 29.47
N GLU A 175 -8.56 7.71 29.25
CA GLU A 175 -9.13 6.78 30.23
C GLU A 175 -8.26 5.53 30.37
N GLY A 176 -7.78 4.98 29.27
CA GLY A 176 -6.96 3.78 29.26
C GLY A 176 -7.65 2.58 29.90
N ILE A 177 -8.88 2.30 29.46
CA ILE A 177 -9.84 1.40 30.14
C ILE A 177 -9.27 -0.01 30.33
N TYR A 178 -8.62 -0.53 29.30
CA TYR A 178 -8.15 -1.92 29.29
C TYR A 178 -6.64 -2.05 29.27
N ARG A 179 -5.94 -1.19 28.56
CA ARG A 179 -4.50 -1.29 28.32
C ARG A 179 -3.70 -0.08 28.82
N GLY A 180 -4.35 0.74 29.65
CA GLY A 180 -3.75 1.94 30.25
C GLY A 180 -3.67 3.13 29.29
N GLN A 181 -3.51 4.30 29.86
CA GLN A 181 -3.47 5.57 29.13
C GLN A 181 -2.44 5.55 27.99
N LYS A 182 -2.77 6.24 26.89
CA LYS A 182 -1.94 6.37 25.69
C LYS A 182 -1.67 7.81 25.35
N GLU A 183 -0.57 8.06 24.68
CA GLU A 183 -0.15 9.39 24.26
C GLU A 183 -0.64 9.69 22.84
N VAL A 184 -1.46 10.74 22.72
CA VAL A 184 -1.82 11.34 21.43
C VAL A 184 -1.01 12.60 21.22
N TRP A 185 -0.48 12.74 20.01
CA TRP A 185 0.41 13.83 19.66
C TRP A 185 -0.17 14.70 18.54
N GLU A 186 -0.13 16.01 18.73
CA GLU A 186 -0.32 17.00 17.66
C GLU A 186 1.04 17.55 17.26
N ASN A 187 1.55 17.12 16.13
CA ASN A 187 2.93 17.37 15.72
C ASN A 187 3.94 16.90 16.79
N ARG A 188 4.50 17.84 17.57
CA ARG A 188 5.47 17.56 18.64
C ARG A 188 4.94 17.81 20.04
N THR A 189 3.65 18.12 20.15
CA THR A 189 2.98 18.40 21.42
C THR A 189 2.10 17.24 21.80
N GLU A 190 2.28 16.72 23.01
CA GLU A 190 1.41 15.71 23.60
C GLU A 190 0.08 16.38 24.03
N VAL A 191 -1.07 15.82 23.65
CA VAL A 191 -2.39 16.42 23.83
C VAL A 191 -3.40 15.52 24.56
N SER A 192 -3.01 14.34 25.02
CA SER A 192 -3.90 13.32 25.60
C SER A 192 -4.69 13.84 26.82
N ALA A 193 -4.08 14.72 27.62
CA ALA A 193 -4.71 15.27 28.81
C ALA A 193 -6.05 15.99 28.54
N ALA A 194 -6.25 16.47 27.31
CA ALA A 194 -7.49 17.17 26.90
C ALA A 194 -8.57 16.26 26.30
N LEU A 195 -8.30 14.95 26.15
CA LEU A 195 -9.10 14.00 25.36
C LEU A 195 -10.07 13.18 26.20
N ASP A 196 -10.75 13.82 27.14
CA ASP A 196 -11.76 13.14 27.98
C ASP A 196 -12.80 12.44 27.09
N LYS A 197 -13.00 11.15 27.31
CA LYS A 197 -14.02 10.31 26.68
C LYS A 197 -13.98 10.31 25.14
N CYS A 198 -12.84 10.59 24.55
CA CYS A 198 -12.66 10.59 23.10
C CYS A 198 -12.39 9.18 22.60
N TYR A 199 -13.37 8.56 21.93
CA TYR A 199 -13.19 7.34 21.17
C TYR A 199 -12.34 7.63 19.93
N THR A 200 -11.28 6.84 19.67
CA THR A 200 -10.28 7.18 18.65
C THR A 200 -10.81 7.22 17.23
N GLY A 201 -11.70 6.31 16.83
CA GLY A 201 -12.34 6.38 15.52
C GLY A 201 -13.03 7.72 15.29
N ASP A 202 -13.85 8.16 16.26
CA ASP A 202 -14.52 9.47 16.24
C ASP A 202 -13.51 10.62 16.21
N LEU A 203 -12.47 10.50 17.03
CA LEU A 203 -11.45 11.56 17.18
C LEU A 203 -10.68 11.80 15.89
N TRP A 204 -10.22 10.71 15.24
CA TRP A 204 -9.50 10.81 13.96
C TRP A 204 -10.39 11.38 12.87
N THR A 205 -11.63 10.96 12.79
CA THR A 205 -12.63 11.43 11.81
C THR A 205 -12.95 12.91 12.02
N ALA A 206 -13.26 13.33 13.25
CA ALA A 206 -13.54 14.72 13.57
C ALA A 206 -12.35 15.64 13.23
N LYS A 207 -11.11 15.19 13.55
CA LYS A 207 -9.88 15.93 13.23
C LYS A 207 -9.61 15.97 11.72
N ALA A 208 -9.84 14.88 11.00
CA ALA A 208 -9.71 14.83 9.55
C ALA A 208 -10.69 15.81 8.86
N LYS A 209 -11.94 15.81 9.28
CA LYS A 209 -12.97 16.76 8.79
C LYS A 209 -12.58 18.20 9.06
N ASP A 210 -12.17 18.54 10.27
CA ASP A 210 -11.71 19.88 10.64
C ASP A 210 -10.52 20.33 9.79
N TRP A 211 -9.53 19.45 9.63
CA TRP A 211 -8.34 19.75 8.82
C TRP A 211 -8.71 20.00 7.34
N ILE A 212 -9.59 19.17 6.74
CA ILE A 212 -10.06 19.36 5.35
C ILE A 212 -10.78 20.69 5.20
N ILE A 213 -11.70 21.01 6.12
CA ILE A 213 -12.43 22.28 6.10
C ILE A 213 -11.47 23.47 6.16
N GLN A 214 -10.50 23.44 7.07
CA GLN A 214 -9.51 24.50 7.21
C GLN A 214 -8.60 24.60 5.98
N GLN A 215 -8.15 23.49 5.41
CA GLN A 215 -7.31 23.47 4.21
C GLN A 215 -8.07 24.02 3.00
N THR A 216 -9.32 23.61 2.81
CA THR A 216 -10.16 24.07 1.71
C THR A 216 -10.45 25.57 1.79
N ARG A 217 -10.62 26.12 3.01
CA ARG A 217 -10.87 27.54 3.23
C ARG A 217 -9.64 28.43 3.03
N LYS A 218 -8.44 27.90 3.33
CA LYS A 218 -7.20 28.69 3.28
C LYS A 218 -6.61 28.82 1.88
N ASN A 219 -6.64 27.75 1.10
CA ASN A 219 -6.02 27.72 -0.22
C ASN A 219 -6.66 26.64 -1.10
N THR A 220 -7.49 27.08 -1.99
CA THR A 220 -8.27 26.21 -2.87
C THR A 220 -7.46 25.57 -4.02
N ASP A 221 -6.26 26.08 -4.32
CA ASP A 221 -5.48 25.62 -5.49
C ASP A 221 -4.40 24.60 -5.14
N GLN A 222 -3.96 24.52 -3.88
CA GLN A 222 -2.97 23.54 -3.44
C GLN A 222 -3.66 22.19 -3.15
N PRO A 223 -3.31 21.10 -3.86
CA PRO A 223 -3.85 19.78 -3.55
C PRO A 223 -3.31 19.29 -2.20
N PHE A 224 -4.07 18.43 -1.54
CA PHE A 224 -3.63 17.80 -0.31
C PHE A 224 -3.55 16.27 -0.44
N PHE A 225 -2.68 15.69 0.36
CA PHE A 225 -2.61 14.25 0.63
C PHE A 225 -2.87 13.98 2.10
N MET A 226 -3.85 13.15 2.39
CA MET A 226 -4.18 12.70 3.74
C MET A 226 -3.94 11.20 3.86
N TYR A 227 -3.07 10.79 4.79
CA TYR A 227 -2.93 9.44 5.28
C TYR A 227 -3.76 9.32 6.56
N LEU A 228 -4.97 8.77 6.45
CA LEU A 228 -5.91 8.57 7.55
C LEU A 228 -5.86 7.12 7.99
N ALA A 229 -5.12 6.87 9.06
CA ALA A 229 -4.80 5.54 9.55
C ALA A 229 -5.59 5.23 10.82
N TYR A 230 -6.77 4.65 10.65
CA TYR A 230 -7.57 4.17 11.77
C TYR A 230 -6.85 3.04 12.52
N ASP A 231 -7.05 2.99 13.82
CA ASP A 231 -6.66 1.90 14.70
C ASP A 231 -7.82 0.91 14.94
N THR A 232 -8.99 1.19 14.42
CA THR A 232 -10.17 0.33 14.43
C THR A 232 -10.28 -0.51 13.15
N PRO A 233 -10.90 -1.72 13.21
CA PRO A 233 -11.43 -2.43 14.36
C PRO A 233 -10.43 -3.29 15.15
N HIS A 234 -9.13 -2.95 15.17
CA HIS A 234 -8.13 -3.65 15.97
C HIS A 234 -8.55 -3.75 17.44
N ALA A 235 -8.17 -4.81 18.12
CA ALA A 235 -8.41 -4.95 19.56
C ALA A 235 -7.55 -3.93 20.38
N VAL A 236 -8.08 -3.35 21.47
CA VAL A 236 -9.24 -3.83 22.27
C VAL A 236 -10.54 -3.53 21.52
N LEU A 237 -11.51 -4.45 21.60
CA LEU A 237 -12.83 -4.24 21.00
C LEU A 237 -13.70 -3.32 21.91
N GLU A 238 -13.28 -2.07 22.03
CA GLU A 238 -13.99 -1.03 22.75
C GLU A 238 -15.10 -0.42 21.91
N GLN A 239 -16.19 -0.09 22.57
CA GLN A 239 -17.37 0.50 21.94
C GLN A 239 -17.37 2.03 22.05
N PRO A 240 -18.03 2.75 21.11
CA PRO A 240 -18.23 4.19 21.22
C PRO A 240 -18.99 4.60 22.48
N THR A 241 -18.98 5.91 22.79
CA THR A 241 -19.70 6.47 23.92
C THR A 241 -21.21 6.56 23.71
N GLN A 242 -21.67 6.66 22.46
CA GLN A 242 -23.05 6.92 22.04
C GLN A 242 -23.27 6.62 20.57
N GLY A 243 -24.51 6.67 20.11
CA GLY A 243 -24.87 6.56 18.70
C GLY A 243 -24.17 7.59 17.82
N TYR A 244 -23.98 7.25 16.54
CA TYR A 244 -23.39 8.18 15.59
C TYR A 244 -24.22 9.45 15.45
N PRO A 245 -23.61 10.66 15.50
CA PRO A 245 -24.37 11.91 15.36
C PRO A 245 -25.02 12.02 13.98
N ALA A 246 -26.27 12.45 13.94
CA ALA A 246 -27.06 12.53 12.72
C ALA A 246 -26.48 13.49 11.66
N GLY A 247 -26.80 13.23 10.38
CA GLY A 247 -26.65 14.14 9.26
C GLY A 247 -25.34 14.02 8.49
N GLY A 248 -24.20 13.85 9.13
CA GLY A 248 -22.89 13.78 8.45
C GLY A 248 -22.46 15.04 7.71
N GLY A 249 -21.25 15.01 7.16
CA GLY A 249 -20.71 16.06 6.29
C GLY A 249 -20.39 17.38 7.00
N LEU A 250 -20.58 18.49 6.30
CA LEU A 250 -20.18 19.82 6.79
C LEU A 250 -21.03 20.28 8.00
N ASN A 251 -22.32 19.94 8.00
CA ASN A 251 -23.28 20.46 8.98
C ASN A 251 -23.70 19.43 10.03
N GLY A 252 -23.37 18.17 9.88
CA GLY A 252 -23.75 17.07 10.76
C GLY A 252 -22.59 16.14 11.10
N GLY A 253 -22.92 14.95 11.63
CA GLY A 253 -21.96 13.92 11.99
C GLY A 253 -20.97 14.32 13.06
N LEU A 254 -19.77 13.77 13.00
CA LEU A 254 -18.71 14.07 13.94
C LEU A 254 -18.18 15.49 13.74
N LYS A 255 -17.94 16.18 14.88
CA LYS A 255 -17.44 17.56 14.89
C LYS A 255 -16.28 17.72 15.85
N TRP A 256 -15.23 18.38 15.39
CA TRP A 256 -14.16 18.88 16.22
C TRP A 256 -14.63 20.14 16.96
N LEU A 257 -14.67 20.12 18.30
CA LEU A 257 -15.06 21.26 19.12
C LEU A 257 -13.83 22.03 19.64
N GLY A 258 -12.70 21.32 19.81
CA GLY A 258 -11.43 21.90 20.20
C GLY A 258 -11.37 22.44 21.63
N LYS A 259 -12.25 22.00 22.52
CA LYS A 259 -12.29 22.40 23.93
C LYS A 259 -11.74 21.27 24.80
N PRO A 260 -10.75 21.51 25.68
CA PRO A 260 -10.32 20.52 26.65
C PRO A 260 -11.49 19.92 27.42
N GLY A 261 -11.59 18.59 27.46
CA GLY A 261 -12.72 17.86 28.06
C GLY A 261 -13.97 17.69 27.17
N GLU A 262 -14.06 18.45 26.09
CA GLU A 262 -15.12 18.35 25.05
C GLU A 262 -14.47 18.49 23.66
N MET A 263 -13.46 17.68 23.36
CA MET A 263 -12.68 17.84 22.14
C MET A 263 -13.50 17.51 20.88
N ILE A 264 -14.41 16.55 20.99
CA ILE A 264 -15.35 16.14 19.93
C ILE A 264 -16.77 16.09 20.48
N ASN A 265 -17.76 16.18 19.61
CA ASN A 265 -19.18 16.23 20.00
C ASN A 265 -19.73 14.91 20.55
N THR A 266 -18.96 13.82 20.55
CA THR A 266 -19.32 12.53 21.17
C THR A 266 -18.63 12.30 22.52
N ALA A 267 -17.82 13.23 23.01
CA ALA A 267 -17.10 13.12 24.27
C ALA A 267 -17.97 13.29 25.55
N ASN A 268 -19.28 13.43 25.42
CA ASN A 268 -20.23 13.60 26.52
C ASN A 268 -20.95 12.32 26.96
N GLY A 269 -20.77 11.21 26.23
CA GLY A 269 -21.31 9.90 26.57
C GLY A 269 -20.50 9.16 27.64
N THR A 270 -20.82 7.90 27.87
CA THR A 270 -20.04 7.00 28.74
C THR A 270 -19.09 6.19 27.88
N PRO A 271 -17.77 6.19 28.15
CA PRO A 271 -16.81 5.36 27.43
C PRO A 271 -17.19 3.88 27.43
N ASP A 272 -16.94 3.19 26.32
CA ASP A 272 -17.15 1.75 26.14
C ASP A 272 -18.56 1.25 26.50
N SER A 273 -19.61 1.97 26.13
CA SER A 273 -20.95 1.66 26.61
C SER A 273 -22.03 1.51 25.53
N TRP A 274 -21.81 1.97 24.32
CA TRP A 274 -22.84 1.99 23.28
C TRP A 274 -22.70 0.85 22.28
N THR A 275 -23.68 -0.05 22.31
CA THR A 275 -23.80 -1.10 21.28
C THR A 275 -24.79 -0.63 20.22
N ASP A 276 -24.46 -0.80 18.93
CA ASP A 276 -25.39 -0.47 17.85
C ASP A 276 -26.71 -1.25 18.00
N PRO A 277 -27.88 -0.58 17.91
CA PRO A 277 -29.17 -1.21 18.03
C PRO A 277 -29.40 -2.39 17.09
N LEU A 278 -28.76 -2.42 15.92
CA LEU A 278 -28.80 -3.54 14.98
C LEU A 278 -28.26 -4.83 15.60
N TYR A 279 -27.30 -4.73 16.51
CA TYR A 279 -26.61 -5.88 17.09
C TYR A 279 -26.92 -6.11 18.56
N ALA A 280 -27.48 -5.12 19.26
CA ALA A 280 -27.74 -5.21 20.70
C ALA A 280 -28.59 -6.43 21.08
N GLN A 281 -29.60 -6.76 20.28
CA GLN A 281 -30.52 -7.91 20.49
C GLN A 281 -30.31 -9.01 19.44
N ALA A 282 -29.15 -9.00 18.71
CA ALA A 282 -28.90 -10.00 17.69
C ALA A 282 -28.76 -11.41 18.25
N THR A 283 -29.35 -12.37 17.55
CA THR A 283 -29.36 -13.79 17.88
C THR A 283 -28.82 -14.60 16.73
N TYR A 284 -28.34 -15.83 16.99
CA TYR A 284 -27.85 -16.75 15.99
C TYR A 284 -28.19 -18.20 16.34
N ASP A 285 -28.23 -19.03 15.33
CA ASP A 285 -28.38 -20.49 15.43
C ASP A 285 -26.98 -21.10 15.63
N ASP A 286 -26.62 -21.41 16.87
CA ASP A 286 -25.27 -21.84 17.26
C ASP A 286 -24.99 -23.32 16.96
N ASP A 287 -26.02 -24.15 16.84
CA ASP A 287 -25.89 -25.57 16.56
C ASP A 287 -26.31 -25.98 15.12
N LYS A 288 -26.63 -24.97 14.29
CA LYS A 288 -27.08 -25.13 12.90
C LYS A 288 -28.35 -26.01 12.79
N ASN A 289 -29.21 -25.93 13.80
CA ASN A 289 -30.46 -26.68 13.87
C ASN A 289 -31.65 -25.70 14.08
N PRO A 290 -32.37 -25.34 13.03
CA PRO A 290 -33.47 -24.37 13.14
C PRO A 290 -34.64 -24.81 14.02
N ALA A 291 -34.63 -26.05 14.53
CA ALA A 291 -35.62 -26.56 15.48
C ALA A 291 -35.28 -26.22 16.94
N THR A 292 -34.05 -25.77 17.22
CA THR A 292 -33.65 -25.32 18.57
C THR A 292 -33.73 -23.80 18.70
N PRO A 293 -33.92 -23.25 19.92
CA PRO A 293 -33.95 -21.81 20.12
C PRO A 293 -32.59 -21.14 19.78
N GLU A 294 -32.67 -20.01 19.06
CA GLU A 294 -31.50 -19.16 18.82
C GLU A 294 -30.87 -18.63 20.12
N LYS A 295 -29.57 -18.44 20.14
CA LYS A 295 -28.85 -17.81 21.26
C LYS A 295 -28.52 -16.35 20.95
N PRO A 296 -28.49 -15.48 21.99
CA PRO A 296 -27.95 -14.13 21.81
C PRO A 296 -26.49 -14.16 21.33
N TRP A 297 -26.12 -13.24 20.46
CA TRP A 297 -24.69 -13.07 20.15
C TRP A 297 -23.90 -12.81 21.43
N PRO A 298 -22.73 -13.45 21.62
CA PRO A 298 -21.79 -13.03 22.66
C PRO A 298 -21.39 -11.56 22.51
N ASP A 299 -21.15 -10.89 23.63
CA ASP A 299 -20.86 -9.46 23.66
C ASP A 299 -19.65 -9.07 22.78
N THR A 300 -18.62 -9.91 22.75
CA THR A 300 -17.43 -9.74 21.90
C THR A 300 -17.78 -9.50 20.43
N TYR A 301 -18.74 -10.27 19.88
CA TYR A 301 -19.14 -10.12 18.48
C TYR A 301 -20.05 -8.92 18.24
N LYS A 302 -20.88 -8.55 19.21
CA LYS A 302 -21.67 -7.31 19.17
C LYS A 302 -20.76 -6.09 19.15
N ARG A 303 -19.68 -6.10 19.94
CA ARG A 303 -18.64 -5.08 19.99
C ARG A 303 -17.92 -4.94 18.63
N PHE A 304 -17.47 -6.04 18.07
CA PHE A 304 -16.81 -6.04 16.75
C PHE A 304 -17.73 -5.49 15.65
N ALA A 305 -18.97 -5.96 15.59
CA ALA A 305 -19.94 -5.49 14.60
C ALA A 305 -20.30 -4.01 14.80
N THR A 306 -20.41 -3.54 16.06
CA THR A 306 -20.62 -2.12 16.39
C THR A 306 -19.44 -1.26 15.96
N THR A 307 -18.22 -1.68 16.24
CA THR A 307 -16.98 -0.96 15.85
C THR A 307 -16.84 -0.88 14.34
N THR A 308 -17.08 -1.99 13.64
CA THR A 308 -17.05 -2.05 12.17
C THR A 308 -18.11 -1.15 11.55
N LYS A 309 -19.35 -1.14 12.12
CA LYS A 309 -20.40 -0.24 11.65
C LYS A 309 -20.07 1.22 11.96
N ARG A 310 -19.43 1.51 13.11
CA ARG A 310 -18.96 2.87 13.44
C ARG A 310 -17.95 3.38 12.42
N LEU A 311 -16.98 2.56 12.06
CA LEU A 311 -15.99 2.85 11.02
C LEU A 311 -16.65 3.13 9.66
N ASP A 312 -17.68 2.37 9.29
CA ASP A 312 -18.48 2.59 8.08
C ASP A 312 -19.17 3.97 8.10
N ASP A 313 -19.77 4.36 9.24
CA ASP A 313 -20.40 5.68 9.42
C ASP A 313 -19.37 6.81 9.33
N GLU A 314 -18.18 6.63 9.90
CA GLU A 314 -17.05 7.58 9.84
C GLU A 314 -16.59 7.83 8.40
N VAL A 315 -16.47 6.79 7.59
CA VAL A 315 -16.15 6.91 6.16
C VAL A 315 -17.28 7.61 5.41
N GLY A 316 -18.53 7.25 5.67
CA GLY A 316 -19.70 7.91 5.07
C GLY A 316 -19.78 9.40 5.39
N ASP A 317 -19.48 9.78 6.61
CA ASP A 317 -19.43 11.17 7.08
C ASP A 317 -18.34 11.98 6.33
N LEU A 318 -17.16 11.38 6.14
CA LEU A 318 -16.06 12.00 5.39
C LEU A 318 -16.41 12.18 3.90
N LEU A 319 -16.97 11.16 3.25
CA LEU A 319 -17.39 11.23 1.85
C LEU A 319 -18.47 12.31 1.64
N LYS A 320 -19.42 12.39 2.57
CA LYS A 320 -20.43 13.46 2.56
C LYS A 320 -19.80 14.84 2.73
N LEU A 321 -18.79 15.00 3.58
CA LEU A 321 -18.06 16.27 3.72
C LEU A 321 -17.43 16.71 2.39
N LEU A 322 -16.80 15.80 1.65
CA LEU A 322 -16.20 16.12 0.36
C LEU A 322 -17.24 16.63 -0.65
N SER A 323 -18.41 16.00 -0.67
CA SER A 323 -19.54 16.42 -1.50
C SER A 323 -20.11 17.78 -1.07
N ASP A 324 -20.33 18.01 0.24
CA ASP A 324 -20.82 19.28 0.76
C ASP A 324 -19.86 20.45 0.44
N LEU A 325 -18.55 20.19 0.46
CA LEU A 325 -17.49 21.14 0.08
C LEU A 325 -17.32 21.27 -1.44
N LYS A 326 -17.99 20.44 -2.25
CA LYS A 326 -17.89 20.38 -3.72
C LYS A 326 -16.45 20.13 -4.21
N ILE A 327 -15.73 19.25 -3.53
CA ILE A 327 -14.36 18.85 -3.90
C ILE A 327 -14.26 17.34 -4.20
N ASP A 328 -15.35 16.60 -4.14
CA ASP A 328 -15.40 15.16 -4.39
C ASP A 328 -14.98 14.79 -5.83
N ASP A 329 -15.28 15.65 -6.83
CA ASP A 329 -14.86 15.45 -8.21
C ASP A 329 -13.35 15.68 -8.44
N ASN A 330 -12.68 16.37 -7.52
CA ASN A 330 -11.22 16.56 -7.52
C ASN A 330 -10.52 15.85 -6.34
N THR A 331 -11.14 14.80 -5.80
CA THR A 331 -10.56 14.03 -4.68
C THR A 331 -10.61 12.53 -4.98
N LEU A 332 -9.43 11.90 -5.06
CA LEU A 332 -9.28 10.45 -5.09
C LEU A 332 -9.29 9.92 -3.65
N VAL A 333 -10.28 9.11 -3.32
CA VAL A 333 -10.40 8.44 -2.01
C VAL A 333 -10.16 6.95 -2.20
N ILE A 334 -9.22 6.40 -1.42
CA ILE A 334 -8.96 4.96 -1.34
C ILE A 334 -9.27 4.51 0.08
N PHE A 335 -10.06 3.45 0.20
CA PHE A 335 -10.29 2.71 1.43
C PHE A 335 -9.62 1.36 1.35
N SER A 336 -8.87 0.95 2.38
CA SER A 336 -8.20 -0.34 2.48
C SER A 336 -7.95 -0.74 3.93
N SER A 337 -7.56 -2.00 4.16
CA SER A 337 -7.00 -2.50 5.42
C SER A 337 -5.49 -2.72 5.29
N ASP A 338 -4.80 -2.77 6.42
CA ASP A 338 -3.35 -3.03 6.43
C ASP A 338 -3.00 -4.52 6.35
N ASN A 339 -3.84 -5.41 6.88
CA ASN A 339 -3.71 -6.88 6.81
C ASN A 339 -5.06 -7.57 6.96
N GLY A 340 -5.08 -8.91 6.89
CA GLY A 340 -6.26 -9.72 7.08
C GLY A 340 -6.82 -9.69 8.51
N PRO A 341 -7.98 -10.33 8.76
CA PRO A 341 -8.71 -10.26 10.01
C PRO A 341 -7.94 -10.89 11.17
N SER A 342 -8.09 -10.32 12.36
CA SER A 342 -7.51 -10.79 13.61
C SER A 342 -8.45 -11.70 14.38
N ILE A 343 -7.93 -12.39 15.41
CA ILE A 343 -8.67 -13.09 16.45
C ILE A 343 -8.48 -12.43 17.82
N GLU A 344 -7.88 -11.25 17.85
CA GLU A 344 -7.58 -10.52 19.08
C GLU A 344 -8.82 -9.74 19.55
N ALA A 345 -9.17 -9.84 20.82
CA ALA A 345 -10.23 -9.03 21.42
C ALA A 345 -9.71 -8.21 22.61
N TYR A 346 -8.76 -8.77 23.36
CA TYR A 346 -8.15 -8.22 24.59
C TYR A 346 -9.15 -7.82 25.68
N LEU A 347 -10.37 -8.34 25.61
CA LEU A 347 -11.40 -8.11 26.61
C LEU A 347 -11.21 -9.05 27.82
N PRO A 348 -11.46 -8.57 29.07
CA PRO A 348 -11.40 -9.42 30.25
C PRO A 348 -12.57 -10.40 30.32
N LYS A 349 -12.42 -11.46 31.12
CA LYS A 349 -13.56 -12.33 31.43
C LYS A 349 -14.69 -11.50 32.07
N PRO A 350 -15.99 -11.80 31.81
CA PRO A 350 -16.50 -13.04 31.20
C PRO A 350 -16.60 -13.06 29.67
N ASN A 351 -16.05 -12.06 28.94
CA ASN A 351 -16.10 -12.01 27.49
C ASN A 351 -15.44 -13.25 26.88
N VAL A 352 -16.07 -13.82 25.84
CA VAL A 352 -15.49 -14.91 25.07
C VAL A 352 -14.40 -14.38 24.13
N PRO A 353 -13.40 -15.21 23.72
CA PRO A 353 -12.48 -14.84 22.67
C PRO A 353 -13.20 -14.49 21.36
N TYR A 354 -12.63 -13.60 20.56
CA TYR A 354 -13.09 -13.35 19.20
C TYR A 354 -12.57 -14.45 18.27
N GLU A 355 -13.46 -14.99 17.45
CA GLU A 355 -13.12 -15.98 16.42
C GLU A 355 -13.56 -15.44 15.05
N ALA A 356 -12.62 -15.34 14.09
CA ALA A 356 -12.86 -14.73 12.80
C ALA A 356 -13.91 -15.47 11.95
N ASN A 357 -14.17 -16.75 12.24
CA ASN A 357 -15.17 -17.55 11.55
C ASN A 357 -16.63 -17.24 11.98
N PHE A 358 -16.85 -16.47 13.03
CA PHE A 358 -18.21 -16.08 13.39
C PHE A 358 -18.87 -15.24 12.29
N PHE A 359 -18.12 -14.30 11.69
CA PHE A 359 -18.55 -13.51 10.55
C PHE A 359 -17.93 -13.97 9.22
N ASP A 360 -17.08 -15.02 9.22
CA ASP A 360 -16.17 -15.37 8.11
C ASP A 360 -15.40 -14.14 7.65
N SER A 361 -14.77 -13.43 8.61
CA SER A 361 -14.02 -12.19 8.35
C SER A 361 -12.92 -12.35 7.28
N PHE A 362 -12.48 -13.58 7.02
CA PHE A 362 -11.57 -13.94 5.94
C PHE A 362 -12.26 -14.04 4.57
N GLY A 363 -13.59 -13.94 4.49
CA GLY A 363 -14.39 -14.09 3.27
C GLY A 363 -14.40 -15.53 2.75
N PRO A 364 -14.35 -15.76 1.43
CA PRO A 364 -14.36 -17.08 0.81
C PRO A 364 -12.96 -17.72 0.79
N PHE A 365 -12.04 -17.32 1.67
CA PHE A 365 -10.64 -17.73 1.68
C PHE A 365 -10.30 -18.47 2.97
N ASP A 366 -9.10 -19.06 3.02
CA ASP A 366 -8.50 -19.58 4.23
C ASP A 366 -7.39 -18.64 4.73
N GLY A 367 -7.16 -18.64 6.04
CA GLY A 367 -6.12 -17.81 6.69
C GLY A 367 -6.64 -16.51 7.30
N ILE A 368 -5.87 -15.99 8.23
CA ILE A 368 -6.13 -14.74 8.97
C ILE A 368 -4.84 -13.94 9.10
N LYS A 369 -4.85 -12.81 9.77
CA LYS A 369 -3.65 -12.06 10.20
C LYS A 369 -2.52 -13.01 10.61
N ARG A 370 -1.30 -12.75 10.15
CA ARG A 370 -0.08 -13.57 10.29
C ARG A 370 -0.01 -14.81 9.39
N ASP A 371 -0.98 -15.05 8.51
CA ASP A 371 -0.91 -16.10 7.49
C ASP A 371 -0.62 -15.51 6.11
N VAL A 372 0.13 -16.25 5.28
CA VAL A 372 0.33 -15.91 3.86
C VAL A 372 -0.69 -16.59 2.93
N LEU A 373 -1.73 -17.23 3.49
CA LEU A 373 -2.92 -17.68 2.77
C LEU A 373 -3.77 -16.49 2.31
N GLU A 374 -4.64 -16.72 1.33
CA GLU A 374 -5.47 -15.65 0.75
C GLU A 374 -6.25 -14.83 1.78
N GLY A 375 -6.87 -15.46 2.80
CA GLY A 375 -7.62 -14.76 3.84
C GLY A 375 -6.78 -13.86 4.75
N GLY A 376 -5.48 -14.17 4.90
CA GLY A 376 -4.53 -13.31 5.62
C GLY A 376 -3.95 -12.18 4.77
N MET A 377 -3.96 -12.35 3.45
CA MET A 377 -3.30 -11.44 2.50
C MET A 377 -4.28 -10.60 1.67
N ARG A 378 -5.52 -11.05 1.43
CA ARG A 378 -6.53 -10.30 0.67
C ARG A 378 -7.15 -9.19 1.49
N MET A 379 -7.16 -7.99 0.91
CA MET A 379 -7.69 -6.77 1.54
C MET A 379 -8.97 -6.30 0.86
N PRO A 380 -9.95 -5.78 1.61
CA PRO A 380 -11.04 -5.03 1.02
C PRO A 380 -10.49 -3.69 0.52
N VAL A 381 -10.60 -3.43 -0.77
CA VAL A 381 -10.13 -2.17 -1.37
C VAL A 381 -11.21 -1.55 -2.21
N ILE A 382 -11.58 -0.30 -1.88
CA ILE A 382 -12.55 0.51 -2.60
C ILE A 382 -11.89 1.82 -3.01
N ALA A 383 -12.11 2.25 -4.25
CA ALA A 383 -11.60 3.51 -4.79
C ALA A 383 -12.77 4.36 -5.30
N GLN A 384 -12.85 5.62 -4.89
CA GLN A 384 -13.83 6.57 -5.42
C GLN A 384 -13.13 7.83 -5.89
N TRP A 385 -13.46 8.27 -7.11
CA TRP A 385 -13.08 9.56 -7.67
C TRP A 385 -14.18 10.00 -8.61
N THR A 386 -15.08 10.81 -8.09
CA THR A 386 -16.29 11.28 -8.79
C THR A 386 -15.96 11.84 -10.17
N LYS A 387 -16.69 11.44 -11.20
CA LYS A 387 -16.49 11.78 -12.64
C LYS A 387 -15.21 11.20 -13.28
N HIS A 388 -14.32 10.56 -12.54
CA HIS A 388 -13.08 9.96 -13.08
C HIS A 388 -13.12 8.43 -13.08
N ILE A 389 -13.51 7.82 -11.98
CA ILE A 389 -13.77 6.38 -11.89
C ILE A 389 -15.24 6.15 -12.18
N ALA A 390 -15.56 5.27 -13.15
CA ALA A 390 -16.94 4.95 -13.47
C ALA A 390 -17.62 4.20 -12.31
N PRO A 391 -18.88 4.49 -12.00
CA PRO A 391 -19.64 3.76 -11.00
C PRO A 391 -19.67 2.25 -11.25
N ASN A 392 -19.68 1.45 -10.17
CA ASN A 392 -19.70 -0.02 -10.23
C ASN A 392 -18.53 -0.65 -11.02
N THR A 393 -17.38 0.02 -11.07
CA THR A 393 -16.19 -0.54 -11.70
C THR A 393 -15.65 -1.70 -10.87
N VAL A 394 -15.32 -2.81 -11.55
CA VAL A 394 -14.63 -3.96 -10.93
C VAL A 394 -13.24 -4.08 -11.51
N VAL A 395 -12.22 -3.93 -10.68
CA VAL A 395 -10.82 -4.17 -11.03
C VAL A 395 -10.43 -5.55 -10.54
N ALA A 396 -10.37 -6.50 -11.47
CA ALA A 396 -10.00 -7.90 -11.21
C ALA A 396 -8.50 -8.20 -11.40
N SER A 397 -7.70 -7.23 -11.86
CA SER A 397 -6.25 -7.42 -11.99
C SER A 397 -5.58 -7.48 -10.61
N PRO A 398 -4.73 -8.50 -10.37
CA PRO A 398 -3.99 -8.62 -9.11
C PRO A 398 -3.14 -7.38 -8.84
N ASN A 399 -3.16 -6.92 -7.59
CA ASN A 399 -2.40 -5.76 -7.14
C ASN A 399 -2.03 -5.90 -5.66
N ILE A 400 -1.13 -5.04 -5.18
CA ILE A 400 -0.60 -5.11 -3.82
C ILE A 400 -0.45 -3.70 -3.23
N SER A 401 -0.51 -3.58 -1.92
CA SER A 401 -0.61 -2.29 -1.24
C SER A 401 0.57 -1.32 -1.48
N TYR A 402 1.76 -1.78 -1.87
CA TYR A 402 2.85 -0.87 -2.27
C TYR A 402 2.70 -0.31 -3.70
N ASP A 403 1.65 -0.69 -4.44
CA ASP A 403 1.27 -0.08 -5.72
C ASP A 403 0.64 1.32 -5.53
N TRP A 404 0.23 1.68 -4.30
CA TRP A 404 -0.39 2.97 -4.03
C TRP A 404 0.57 4.14 -4.22
N MET A 405 1.87 4.00 -3.88
CA MET A 405 2.81 5.09 -4.12
C MET A 405 2.93 5.45 -5.61
N PRO A 406 3.24 4.52 -6.53
CA PRO A 406 3.24 4.87 -7.96
C PRO A 406 1.87 5.32 -8.48
N THR A 407 0.76 4.81 -7.94
CA THR A 407 -0.61 5.24 -8.31
C THR A 407 -0.87 6.70 -7.96
N PHE A 408 -0.54 7.14 -6.76
CA PHE A 408 -0.75 8.52 -6.32
C PHE A 408 0.19 9.49 -7.04
N VAL A 409 1.41 9.06 -7.33
CA VAL A 409 2.38 9.87 -8.10
C VAL A 409 1.92 10.02 -9.54
N ASP A 410 1.37 8.98 -10.15
CA ASP A 410 0.78 9.01 -11.50
C ASP A 410 -0.45 9.93 -11.53
N ALA A 411 -1.34 9.85 -10.53
CA ALA A 411 -2.47 10.77 -10.38
C ALA A 411 -2.01 12.24 -10.23
N ALA A 412 -0.82 12.48 -9.67
CA ALA A 412 -0.18 13.79 -9.60
C ALA A 412 0.48 14.23 -10.93
N GLY A 413 0.46 13.38 -11.98
CA GLY A 413 1.06 13.64 -13.29
C GLY A 413 2.58 13.58 -13.31
N LEU A 414 3.18 12.71 -12.48
CA LEU A 414 4.62 12.52 -12.34
C LEU A 414 4.99 11.03 -12.46
N SER A 415 6.25 10.76 -12.78
CA SER A 415 6.81 9.40 -12.79
C SER A 415 7.18 8.95 -11.37
N ALA A 416 6.85 7.72 -11.01
CA ALA A 416 7.16 7.17 -9.68
C ALA A 416 8.68 7.09 -9.43
N PRO A 417 9.15 7.17 -8.18
CA PRO A 417 10.57 6.96 -7.85
C PRO A 417 11.06 5.57 -8.26
N ALA A 418 12.28 5.48 -8.77
CA ALA A 418 12.91 4.21 -9.20
C ALA A 418 13.05 3.19 -8.05
N VAL A 419 13.08 3.67 -6.81
CA VAL A 419 13.17 2.83 -5.61
C VAL A 419 11.91 2.01 -5.34
N THR A 420 10.75 2.40 -5.89
CA THR A 420 9.49 1.69 -5.67
C THR A 420 9.44 0.35 -6.41
N ASP A 421 8.84 -0.67 -5.78
CA ASP A 421 8.60 -1.97 -6.41
C ASP A 421 7.23 -2.03 -7.10
N GLY A 422 6.27 -1.24 -6.64
CA GLY A 422 4.91 -1.19 -7.15
C GLY A 422 4.76 -0.61 -8.56
N VAL A 423 3.56 -0.70 -9.10
CA VAL A 423 3.13 -0.15 -10.39
C VAL A 423 1.91 0.74 -10.19
N SER A 424 1.61 1.63 -11.15
CA SER A 424 0.39 2.44 -11.08
C SER A 424 -0.84 1.60 -11.38
N LEU A 425 -1.86 1.70 -10.51
CA LEU A 425 -3.19 1.11 -10.68
C LEU A 425 -4.14 2.07 -11.44
N LEU A 426 -3.69 3.29 -11.69
CA LEU A 426 -4.52 4.33 -12.33
C LEU A 426 -5.11 3.91 -13.68
N PRO A 427 -4.38 3.19 -14.57
CA PRO A 427 -4.95 2.69 -15.83
C PRO A 427 -6.17 1.79 -15.63
N SER A 428 -6.14 0.88 -14.65
CA SER A 428 -7.27 -0.01 -14.32
C SER A 428 -8.41 0.74 -13.65
N LEU A 429 -8.11 1.65 -12.72
CA LEU A 429 -9.11 2.46 -12.02
C LEU A 429 -9.87 3.38 -12.98
N LEU A 430 -9.18 4.00 -13.94
CA LEU A 430 -9.78 4.89 -14.93
C LEU A 430 -10.27 4.15 -16.18
N GLN A 431 -10.04 2.83 -16.30
CA GLN A 431 -10.30 2.03 -17.49
C GLN A 431 -9.66 2.64 -18.76
N LYS A 432 -8.44 3.19 -18.60
CA LYS A 432 -7.68 3.86 -19.66
C LYS A 432 -6.24 3.38 -19.70
N GLY A 433 -5.84 2.78 -20.81
CA GLY A 433 -4.48 2.23 -20.97
C GLY A 433 -4.36 0.81 -20.42
N LYS A 434 -3.13 0.35 -20.28
CA LYS A 434 -2.79 -0.99 -19.78
C LYS A 434 -1.98 -0.88 -18.49
N GLN A 435 -2.48 -1.48 -17.43
CA GLN A 435 -1.73 -1.62 -16.18
C GLN A 435 -0.58 -2.60 -16.37
N ALA A 436 0.61 -2.24 -15.88
CA ALA A 436 1.71 -3.19 -15.76
C ALA A 436 1.38 -4.26 -14.70
N PRO A 437 1.85 -5.50 -14.85
CA PRO A 437 1.68 -6.52 -13.83
C PRO A 437 2.34 -6.10 -12.51
N SER A 438 1.60 -6.21 -11.41
CA SER A 438 2.15 -6.00 -10.07
C SER A 438 3.04 -7.16 -9.68
N LEU A 439 4.19 -6.87 -9.08
CA LEU A 439 5.04 -7.87 -8.45
C LEU A 439 4.47 -8.18 -7.07
N ILE A 440 3.76 -9.29 -6.92
CA ILE A 440 3.15 -9.69 -5.64
C ILE A 440 4.10 -10.65 -4.92
N TYR A 441 4.71 -10.15 -3.86
CA TYR A 441 5.65 -10.88 -3.03
C TYR A 441 5.56 -10.47 -1.56
N SER A 442 5.56 -11.46 -0.67
CA SER A 442 5.67 -11.28 0.78
C SER A 442 6.59 -12.34 1.39
N GLU A 443 7.38 -11.94 2.38
CA GLU A 443 8.11 -12.82 3.30
C GLU A 443 7.87 -12.37 4.73
N TYR A 444 7.61 -13.31 5.64
CA TYR A 444 7.25 -12.98 7.01
C TYR A 444 7.67 -14.09 7.98
N PHE A 445 8.10 -13.69 9.17
CA PHE A 445 8.39 -14.60 10.28
C PHE A 445 7.42 -14.36 11.44
N GLU A 446 6.75 -15.41 11.87
CA GLU A 446 5.90 -15.43 13.07
C GLU A 446 5.81 -16.85 13.59
N SER A 447 5.91 -17.03 14.91
CA SER A 447 5.64 -18.31 15.55
C SER A 447 4.13 -18.62 15.59
N GLY A 448 3.79 -19.85 15.90
CA GLY A 448 2.39 -20.27 16.07
C GLY A 448 1.83 -21.03 14.88
N LYS A 449 0.52 -21.11 14.81
CA LYS A 449 -0.20 -21.92 13.82
C LYS A 449 -1.40 -21.16 13.24
N THR A 450 -1.74 -21.47 12.00
CA THR A 450 -3.02 -21.12 11.39
C THR A 450 -4.17 -21.73 12.23
N PRO A 451 -5.30 -21.04 12.41
CA PRO A 451 -6.47 -21.60 13.10
C PRO A 451 -6.94 -22.93 12.49
N ASN A 452 -7.59 -23.73 13.33
CA ASN A 452 -8.16 -25.03 12.91
C ASN A 452 -9.66 -24.92 12.67
N TYR A 453 -10.10 -23.92 11.87
CA TYR A 453 -11.51 -23.74 11.57
C TYR A 453 -12.04 -24.84 10.64
N SER A 454 -13.29 -25.27 10.87
CA SER A 454 -13.96 -26.27 10.04
C SER A 454 -14.21 -25.78 8.60
N GLU A 455 -14.29 -24.48 8.41
CA GLU A 455 -14.48 -23.78 7.16
C GLU A 455 -13.24 -23.86 6.24
N TYR A 456 -12.05 -24.04 6.83
CA TYR A 456 -10.80 -24.14 6.07
C TYR A 456 -10.62 -25.51 5.42
N ALA A 457 -9.98 -25.52 4.27
CA ALA A 457 -9.51 -26.77 3.66
C ALA A 457 -8.60 -27.54 4.65
N PRO A 458 -8.71 -28.89 4.71
CA PRO A 458 -7.99 -29.69 5.71
C PRO A 458 -6.47 -29.49 5.72
N ASN A 459 -5.87 -29.24 4.56
CA ASN A 459 -4.43 -28.98 4.40
C ASN A 459 -3.99 -27.59 4.90
N ASN A 460 -4.91 -26.69 5.20
CA ASN A 460 -4.62 -25.34 5.70
C ASN A 460 -4.82 -25.21 7.21
N ARG A 461 -5.51 -26.16 7.85
CA ARG A 461 -5.77 -26.15 9.30
C ARG A 461 -4.50 -26.43 10.09
N GLY A 462 -4.23 -25.61 11.10
CA GLY A 462 -3.12 -25.82 12.04
C GLY A 462 -1.74 -25.79 11.40
N LYS A 463 -1.55 -25.19 10.22
CA LYS A 463 -0.23 -25.01 9.59
C LYS A 463 0.73 -24.32 10.55
N LEU A 464 1.95 -24.88 10.66
CA LEU A 464 3.03 -24.24 11.42
C LEU A 464 3.56 -23.05 10.61
N ARG A 465 3.40 -21.84 11.14
CA ARG A 465 3.82 -20.59 10.49
C ARG A 465 5.34 -20.52 10.36
N ASN A 466 6.04 -20.02 11.32
CA ASN A 466 7.48 -19.80 11.32
C ASN A 466 7.92 -18.92 10.10
N GLN A 467 8.98 -19.26 9.38
CA GLN A 467 9.37 -18.55 8.15
C GLN A 467 8.37 -18.86 7.02
N MET A 468 7.80 -17.82 6.43
CA MET A 468 6.78 -17.95 5.38
C MET A 468 7.16 -17.11 4.17
N GLN A 469 6.76 -17.58 2.99
CA GLN A 469 6.86 -16.83 1.73
C GLN A 469 5.63 -17.02 0.88
N MET A 470 5.27 -15.95 0.17
CA MET A 470 4.25 -15.91 -0.87
C MET A 470 4.81 -15.23 -2.11
N ILE A 471 4.56 -15.82 -3.29
CA ILE A 471 4.80 -15.17 -4.58
C ILE A 471 3.67 -15.53 -5.55
N ARG A 472 3.26 -14.58 -6.40
CA ARG A 472 2.19 -14.81 -7.37
C ARG A 472 2.66 -14.60 -8.81
N PHE A 473 2.32 -15.57 -9.69
CA PHE A 473 2.51 -15.51 -11.14
C PHE A 473 1.15 -15.74 -11.83
N GLY A 474 0.59 -14.67 -12.41
CA GLY A 474 -0.76 -14.77 -13.01
C GLY A 474 -1.81 -15.20 -11.98
N ASP A 475 -2.48 -16.30 -12.22
CA ASP A 475 -3.49 -16.87 -11.32
C ASP A 475 -2.93 -17.87 -10.31
N ILE A 476 -1.65 -18.21 -10.40
CA ILE A 476 -1.00 -19.16 -9.50
C ILE A 476 -0.25 -18.43 -8.39
N VAL A 477 -0.58 -18.79 -7.16
CA VAL A 477 0.15 -18.38 -5.95
C VAL A 477 1.00 -19.55 -5.47
N GLY A 478 2.28 -19.28 -5.23
CA GLY A 478 3.20 -20.17 -4.54
C GLY A 478 3.34 -19.77 -3.08
N LEU A 479 3.12 -20.71 -2.17
CA LEU A 479 3.24 -20.53 -0.72
C LEU A 479 4.27 -21.47 -0.13
N ARG A 480 5.05 -20.98 0.83
CA ARG A 480 5.91 -21.79 1.70
C ARG A 480 5.69 -21.44 3.16
N TYR A 481 5.51 -22.47 3.97
CA TYR A 481 5.40 -22.35 5.43
C TYR A 481 6.57 -23.07 6.10
N ASN A 482 7.01 -22.59 7.26
CA ASN A 482 8.09 -23.18 8.04
C ASN A 482 9.36 -23.46 7.21
N VAL A 483 9.72 -22.50 6.35
CA VAL A 483 10.84 -22.59 5.41
C VAL A 483 12.17 -22.79 6.15
N LYS A 484 12.97 -23.75 5.69
CA LYS A 484 14.29 -24.10 6.24
C LYS A 484 15.41 -23.81 5.23
N SER A 485 15.10 -23.80 3.93
CA SER A 485 16.07 -23.69 2.86
C SER A 485 15.45 -23.01 1.63
N ALA A 486 16.28 -22.41 0.80
CA ALA A 486 15.87 -21.93 -0.53
C ALA A 486 15.33 -23.05 -1.43
N ASN A 487 15.74 -24.29 -1.17
CA ASN A 487 15.33 -25.46 -1.96
C ASN A 487 13.96 -26.03 -1.57
N ASP A 488 13.38 -25.60 -0.45
CA ASP A 488 12.05 -26.04 -0.03
C ASP A 488 11.03 -25.71 -1.12
N ASP A 489 10.13 -26.66 -1.40
CA ASP A 489 9.13 -26.51 -2.45
C ASP A 489 8.03 -25.55 -2.05
N PHE A 490 7.49 -24.83 -3.03
CA PHE A 490 6.23 -24.11 -2.89
C PHE A 490 5.06 -25.08 -3.03
N GLN A 491 4.03 -24.90 -2.24
CA GLN A 491 2.69 -25.34 -2.59
C GLN A 491 2.13 -24.35 -3.63
N LEU A 492 1.53 -24.85 -4.70
CA LEU A 492 1.03 -24.03 -5.82
C LEU A 492 -0.50 -24.13 -5.91
N PHE A 493 -1.17 -22.97 -5.94
CA PHE A 493 -2.62 -22.91 -5.96
C PHE A 493 -3.12 -21.94 -7.03
N ASN A 494 -4.15 -22.33 -7.78
CA ASN A 494 -4.88 -21.39 -8.64
C ASN A 494 -5.91 -20.66 -7.79
N VAL A 495 -5.59 -19.45 -7.33
CA VAL A 495 -6.42 -18.69 -6.39
C VAL A 495 -7.66 -18.02 -7.01
N VAL A 496 -7.87 -18.19 -8.31
CA VAL A 496 -9.08 -17.75 -8.99
C VAL A 496 -10.15 -18.85 -8.99
N SER A 497 -9.75 -20.08 -9.22
CA SER A 497 -10.66 -21.24 -9.26
C SER A 497 -10.71 -22.03 -7.94
N ASP A 498 -9.71 -21.87 -7.06
CA ASP A 498 -9.56 -22.55 -5.77
C ASP A 498 -9.29 -21.52 -4.66
N THR A 499 -10.36 -20.87 -4.20
CA THR A 499 -10.29 -19.81 -3.19
C THR A 499 -9.82 -20.30 -1.82
N HIS A 500 -10.06 -21.56 -1.49
CA HIS A 500 -9.60 -22.19 -0.25
C HIS A 500 -8.18 -22.76 -0.33
N GLN A 501 -7.51 -22.68 -1.50
CA GLN A 501 -6.16 -23.23 -1.67
C GLN A 501 -6.07 -24.71 -1.20
N ALA A 502 -7.06 -25.48 -1.62
CA ALA A 502 -7.24 -26.88 -1.23
C ALA A 502 -6.42 -27.84 -2.10
N THR A 503 -6.23 -27.52 -3.38
CA THR A 503 -5.61 -28.40 -4.38
C THR A 503 -4.21 -27.92 -4.72
N ASP A 504 -3.20 -28.61 -4.23
CA ASP A 504 -1.79 -28.32 -4.52
C ASP A 504 -1.39 -28.83 -5.91
N LEU A 505 -1.04 -27.91 -6.80
CA LEU A 505 -0.64 -28.16 -8.19
C LEU A 505 0.87 -28.40 -8.37
N ALA A 506 1.65 -28.46 -7.30
CA ALA A 506 3.11 -28.49 -7.34
C ALA A 506 3.68 -29.70 -8.11
N LYS A 507 3.05 -30.88 -7.97
CA LYS A 507 3.52 -32.10 -8.61
C LYS A 507 3.61 -32.01 -10.14
N ASP A 508 2.67 -31.30 -10.76
CA ASP A 508 2.56 -31.20 -12.22
C ASP A 508 3.20 -29.94 -12.78
N ASN A 509 3.84 -29.11 -11.93
CA ASN A 509 4.34 -27.79 -12.29
C ASN A 509 5.82 -27.58 -11.89
N ALA A 510 6.71 -28.55 -12.17
CA ALA A 510 8.12 -28.47 -11.80
C ALA A 510 8.85 -27.26 -12.40
N GLN A 511 8.49 -26.84 -13.61
CA GLN A 511 9.06 -25.63 -14.23
C GLN A 511 8.66 -24.35 -13.48
N LEU A 512 7.41 -24.22 -13.06
CA LEU A 512 6.91 -23.09 -12.31
C LEU A 512 7.53 -23.04 -10.91
N GLN A 513 7.71 -24.21 -10.26
CA GLN A 513 8.48 -24.36 -9.02
C GLN A 513 9.88 -23.75 -9.15
N ALA A 514 10.63 -24.16 -10.18
CA ALA A 514 11.99 -23.65 -10.42
C ALA A 514 12.00 -22.13 -10.68
N GLN A 515 11.03 -21.64 -11.44
CA GLN A 515 10.90 -20.19 -11.72
C GLN A 515 10.60 -19.40 -10.43
N MET A 516 9.68 -19.86 -9.57
CA MET A 516 9.35 -19.18 -8.31
C MET A 516 10.54 -19.19 -7.33
N LYS A 517 11.23 -20.34 -7.19
CA LYS A 517 12.45 -20.44 -6.36
C LYS A 517 13.54 -19.48 -6.84
N ALA A 518 13.77 -19.39 -8.15
CA ALA A 518 14.73 -18.45 -8.71
C ALA A 518 14.29 -16.99 -8.48
N LYS A 519 13.01 -16.71 -8.76
CA LYS A 519 12.49 -15.33 -8.69
C LYS A 519 12.55 -14.75 -7.28
N VAL A 520 12.21 -15.51 -6.23
CA VAL A 520 12.26 -15.01 -4.85
C VAL A 520 13.68 -14.63 -4.40
N LEU A 521 14.73 -15.24 -4.97
CA LEU A 521 16.12 -14.83 -4.73
C LEU A 521 16.51 -13.59 -5.55
N GLN A 522 15.93 -13.41 -6.73
CA GLN A 522 16.23 -12.31 -7.65
C GLN A 522 15.59 -10.98 -7.28
N LEU A 523 14.53 -10.98 -6.43
CA LEU A 523 13.73 -9.78 -6.13
C LEU A 523 13.96 -9.20 -4.73
N ARG A 524 14.83 -9.77 -3.94
CA ARG A 524 15.01 -9.38 -2.54
C ARG A 524 16.48 -9.08 -2.18
N ARG A 525 16.63 -8.40 -1.06
CA ARG A 525 17.91 -8.20 -0.36
C ARG A 525 17.81 -8.79 1.03
N SER A 526 18.89 -9.38 1.53
CA SER A 526 18.98 -9.79 2.94
C SER A 526 18.89 -8.58 3.87
N ASP A 527 18.34 -8.80 5.07
CA ASP A 527 18.30 -7.81 6.16
C ASP A 527 18.86 -8.45 7.42
N ALA A 528 19.88 -7.84 8.01
CA ALA A 528 20.55 -8.38 9.19
C ALA A 528 19.63 -8.47 10.42
N GLU A 529 18.57 -7.65 10.48
CA GLU A 529 17.61 -7.61 11.58
C GLU A 529 16.36 -8.49 11.34
N ALA A 530 16.24 -9.06 10.12
CA ALA A 530 15.16 -9.97 9.73
C ALA A 530 15.71 -11.11 8.87
N LYS A 531 16.58 -11.92 9.47
CA LYS A 531 17.30 -13.01 8.78
C LYS A 531 16.36 -14.09 8.27
N ARG A 532 16.67 -14.58 7.06
CA ARG A 532 15.93 -15.67 6.41
C ARG A 532 16.84 -16.86 6.13
N PRO A 533 16.31 -18.10 6.11
CA PRO A 533 17.13 -19.30 5.84
C PRO A 533 17.81 -19.32 4.47
N TYR A 534 17.44 -18.43 3.57
CA TYR A 534 17.92 -18.34 2.19
C TYR A 534 18.74 -17.07 1.92
N ASP A 535 19.19 -16.34 2.93
CA ASP A 535 19.94 -15.06 2.77
C ASP A 535 21.33 -15.23 2.19
N GLU A 536 21.96 -16.37 2.39
CA GLU A 536 23.32 -16.69 1.91
C GLU A 536 23.33 -17.36 0.51
N GLU A 537 22.16 -17.60 -0.07
CA GLU A 537 22.04 -18.25 -1.36
C GLU A 537 22.52 -17.35 -2.51
N LEU A 538 23.07 -18.00 -3.53
CA LEU A 538 23.46 -17.33 -4.77
C LEU A 538 22.24 -16.96 -5.60
N VAL A 539 22.13 -15.71 -6.03
CA VAL A 539 21.07 -15.26 -6.94
C VAL A 539 21.22 -15.96 -8.29
N PRO A 540 20.21 -16.71 -8.76
CA PRO A 540 20.28 -17.43 -10.03
C PRO A 540 20.44 -16.50 -11.24
N ALA A 541 21.26 -16.92 -12.19
CA ALA A 541 21.40 -16.26 -13.48
C ALA A 541 20.16 -16.44 -14.37
N THR A 542 20.01 -15.58 -15.36
CA THR A 542 18.99 -15.67 -16.39
C THR A 542 19.57 -16.32 -17.65
N VAL A 543 18.79 -17.17 -18.32
CA VAL A 543 19.17 -17.72 -19.62
C VAL A 543 18.95 -16.67 -20.70
N LEU A 544 19.99 -16.37 -21.47
CA LEU A 544 19.97 -15.45 -22.61
C LEU A 544 20.29 -16.21 -23.90
N ALA A 545 19.33 -16.25 -24.83
CA ALA A 545 19.44 -17.11 -26.00
C ALA A 545 20.46 -16.63 -27.04
N ALA A 546 20.66 -15.31 -27.22
CA ALA A 546 21.56 -14.74 -28.24
C ALA A 546 22.16 -13.43 -27.72
N PRO A 547 23.11 -13.48 -26.76
CA PRO A 547 23.69 -12.27 -26.18
C PRO A 547 24.49 -11.47 -27.21
N LYS A 548 24.22 -10.19 -27.33
CA LYS A 548 24.99 -9.21 -28.08
C LYS A 548 25.78 -8.33 -27.13
N ALA A 549 27.03 -8.03 -27.44
CA ALA A 549 27.88 -7.19 -26.61
C ALA A 549 27.33 -5.76 -26.48
N GLY A 550 27.51 -5.16 -25.31
CA GLY A 550 27.06 -3.80 -24.97
C GLY A 550 25.76 -3.78 -24.17
N ALA A 551 25.35 -2.58 -23.72
CA ALA A 551 24.12 -2.30 -23.06
C ALA A 551 23.27 -1.33 -23.90
N LEU A 552 21.94 -1.32 -23.69
CA LEU A 552 21.07 -0.30 -24.24
C LEU A 552 21.20 0.99 -23.41
N LEU A 553 21.37 2.12 -24.07
CA LEU A 553 21.33 3.45 -23.48
C LEU A 553 20.13 4.20 -24.04
N LYS A 554 19.19 4.54 -23.16
CA LYS A 554 18.03 5.37 -23.48
C LYS A 554 18.12 6.71 -22.77
N ALA A 555 17.69 7.77 -23.43
CA ALA A 555 17.64 9.11 -22.88
C ALA A 555 16.18 9.59 -22.80
N PHE A 556 15.81 10.25 -21.70
CA PHE A 556 14.46 10.74 -21.45
C PHE A 556 14.47 12.16 -20.88
N SER A 557 13.32 12.82 -20.91
CA SER A 557 13.03 14.04 -20.16
C SER A 557 11.97 13.77 -19.13
N ASP A 558 12.26 14.05 -17.86
CA ASP A 558 11.31 13.87 -16.74
C ASP A 558 11.39 15.03 -15.75
N LYS A 559 10.23 15.43 -15.18
CA LYS A 559 10.08 16.59 -14.29
C LYS A 559 10.20 16.25 -12.81
N ALA A 560 10.15 14.97 -12.42
CA ALA A 560 10.27 14.56 -11.02
C ALA A 560 11.60 15.04 -10.42
N SER A 561 11.62 15.36 -9.15
CA SER A 561 12.84 15.77 -8.43
C SER A 561 13.69 14.58 -7.92
N TRP A 562 13.26 13.36 -8.22
CA TRP A 562 13.90 12.09 -7.90
C TRP A 562 14.28 11.32 -9.16
N VAL A 563 15.05 10.24 -9.03
CA VAL A 563 15.32 9.30 -10.13
C VAL A 563 14.00 8.59 -10.46
N PRO A 564 13.45 8.75 -11.67
CA PRO A 564 12.14 8.20 -12.02
C PRO A 564 12.24 6.73 -12.45
N LYS A 565 11.15 5.99 -12.30
CA LYS A 565 10.89 4.83 -13.16
C LYS A 565 10.72 5.32 -14.60
N THR A 566 11.43 4.70 -15.53
CA THR A 566 11.43 5.08 -16.95
C THR A 566 10.34 4.36 -17.74
N GLN A 567 9.74 3.32 -17.14
CA GLN A 567 8.62 2.60 -17.74
C GLN A 567 7.45 3.56 -18.03
N GLY A 568 6.99 3.57 -19.27
CA GLY A 568 5.93 4.48 -19.74
C GLY A 568 6.43 5.83 -20.24
N LEU A 569 7.73 6.17 -20.07
CA LEU A 569 8.30 7.37 -20.65
C LEU A 569 8.67 7.16 -22.12
N SER A 570 8.46 8.18 -22.95
CA SER A 570 8.89 8.19 -24.34
C SER A 570 10.40 8.50 -24.41
N ALA A 571 11.19 7.60 -24.97
CA ALA A 571 12.62 7.81 -25.15
C ALA A 571 12.89 8.88 -26.22
N LEU A 572 13.75 9.84 -25.91
CA LEU A 572 14.28 10.84 -26.85
C LEU A 572 15.35 10.23 -27.77
N SER A 573 16.06 9.21 -27.27
CA SER A 573 17.10 8.48 -27.98
C SER A 573 17.24 7.07 -27.43
N THR A 574 17.57 6.12 -28.29
CA THR A 574 17.93 4.75 -27.93
C THR A 574 19.17 4.34 -28.74
N THR A 575 20.23 3.95 -28.07
CA THR A 575 21.50 3.54 -28.68
C THR A 575 22.10 2.36 -27.92
N THR A 576 23.05 1.64 -28.54
CA THR A 576 23.86 0.66 -27.83
C THR A 576 25.17 1.30 -27.38
N THR A 577 25.67 0.93 -26.21
CA THR A 577 26.90 1.42 -25.63
C THR A 577 27.75 0.27 -25.07
N ASN A 578 29.06 0.39 -25.14
CA ASN A 578 29.99 -0.58 -24.58
C ASN A 578 30.57 -0.14 -23.22
N GLU A 579 30.13 0.97 -22.71
CA GLU A 579 30.59 1.56 -21.45
C GLU A 579 29.45 2.27 -20.72
N ILE A 580 29.56 2.39 -19.41
CA ILE A 580 28.65 3.18 -18.60
C ILE A 580 29.13 4.63 -18.57
N ALA A 581 28.76 5.38 -19.61
CA ALA A 581 29.09 6.79 -19.75
C ALA A 581 27.91 7.60 -20.31
N ILE A 582 27.65 8.79 -19.78
CA ILE A 582 26.60 9.66 -20.28
C ILE A 582 27.02 10.28 -21.59
N LYS A 583 26.22 10.06 -22.64
CA LYS A 583 26.30 10.74 -23.92
C LYS A 583 25.18 11.77 -23.99
N PRO A 584 25.49 13.09 -23.93
CA PRO A 584 24.47 14.12 -23.87
C PRO A 584 23.49 14.07 -25.04
N VAL A 585 22.19 14.10 -24.74
CA VAL A 585 21.09 14.19 -25.71
C VAL A 585 20.30 15.47 -25.41
N ALA A 586 19.95 16.22 -26.44
CA ALA A 586 19.20 17.48 -26.28
C ALA A 586 17.89 17.25 -25.52
N LYS A 587 17.61 18.10 -24.51
CA LYS A 587 16.43 18.04 -23.62
C LYS A 587 16.38 16.83 -22.66
N ALA A 588 17.33 15.89 -22.73
CA ALA A 588 17.39 14.78 -21.80
C ALA A 588 18.00 15.21 -20.47
N ASN A 589 17.39 14.73 -19.39
CA ASN A 589 17.94 14.83 -18.04
C ASN A 589 17.90 13.51 -17.28
N VAL A 590 17.41 12.44 -17.92
CA VAL A 590 17.38 11.07 -17.41
C VAL A 590 18.01 10.13 -18.44
N TYR A 591 18.91 9.27 -18.00
CA TYR A 591 19.59 8.27 -18.81
C TYR A 591 19.41 6.90 -18.16
N GLU A 592 19.01 5.89 -18.93
CA GLU A 592 18.89 4.51 -18.51
C GLU A 592 19.83 3.62 -19.28
N PHE A 593 20.72 2.94 -18.55
CA PHE A 593 21.52 1.84 -19.05
C PHE A 593 20.83 0.53 -18.64
N SER A 594 20.50 -0.31 -19.60
CA SER A 594 19.85 -1.61 -19.34
C SER A 594 20.43 -2.72 -20.20
N GLY A 595 20.39 -3.93 -19.68
CA GLY A 595 20.94 -5.12 -20.31
C GLY A 595 21.31 -6.18 -19.30
N TYR A 596 22.39 -6.91 -19.58
CA TYR A 596 22.86 -8.01 -18.73
C TYR A 596 24.34 -7.84 -18.38
N ILE A 597 24.67 -8.21 -17.15
CA ILE A 597 26.05 -8.36 -16.70
C ILE A 597 26.40 -9.85 -16.78
N LYS A 598 27.51 -10.20 -17.47
CA LYS A 598 28.04 -11.56 -17.47
C LYS A 598 28.98 -11.76 -16.29
N VAL A 599 28.63 -12.69 -15.43
CA VAL A 599 29.37 -13.15 -14.26
C VAL A 599 30.08 -14.45 -14.62
N ALA A 600 31.39 -14.53 -14.40
CA ALA A 600 32.18 -15.66 -14.85
C ALA A 600 32.14 -16.86 -13.90
N SER A 601 32.08 -16.62 -12.61
CA SER A 601 32.13 -17.61 -11.53
C SER A 601 31.07 -17.35 -10.46
N ASP A 602 30.66 -18.39 -9.74
CA ASP A 602 29.83 -18.25 -8.53
C ASP A 602 30.63 -17.50 -7.46
N GLY A 603 30.01 -16.47 -6.84
CA GLY A 603 30.72 -15.71 -5.82
C GLY A 603 30.03 -14.44 -5.34
N LEU A 604 30.72 -13.71 -4.47
CA LEU A 604 30.30 -12.41 -3.95
C LEU A 604 30.81 -11.31 -4.89
N TYR A 605 29.91 -10.48 -5.40
CA TYR A 605 30.24 -9.37 -6.29
C TYR A 605 29.88 -8.04 -5.64
N THR A 606 30.83 -7.10 -5.65
CA THR A 606 30.64 -5.75 -5.12
C THR A 606 30.54 -4.74 -6.24
N PHE A 607 29.51 -3.92 -6.21
CA PHE A 607 29.29 -2.80 -7.11
C PHE A 607 29.57 -1.49 -6.38
N ALA A 608 30.27 -0.56 -7.04
CA ALA A 608 30.57 0.76 -6.53
C ALA A 608 30.14 1.83 -7.54
N LEU A 609 29.28 2.74 -7.12
CA LEU A 609 28.71 3.79 -7.95
C LEU A 609 29.12 5.16 -7.43
N ASN A 610 29.53 6.06 -8.35
CA ASN A 610 29.79 7.45 -8.07
C ASN A 610 29.22 8.33 -9.20
N THR A 611 28.53 9.41 -8.84
CA THR A 611 27.94 10.36 -9.79
C THR A 611 27.90 11.76 -9.19
N ASN A 612 27.96 12.79 -10.04
CA ASN A 612 27.74 14.17 -9.63
C ASN A 612 26.26 14.62 -9.67
N GLY A 613 25.36 13.72 -10.09
CA GLY A 613 23.91 13.89 -10.02
C GLY A 613 23.29 12.83 -9.13
N LYS A 614 22.21 12.22 -9.58
CA LYS A 614 21.49 11.14 -8.90
C LYS A 614 21.51 9.87 -9.73
N ALA A 615 21.47 8.69 -9.09
CA ALA A 615 21.41 7.42 -9.79
C ALA A 615 20.74 6.32 -8.96
N PHE A 616 20.22 5.30 -9.64
CA PHE A 616 19.59 4.14 -9.01
C PHE A 616 19.97 2.88 -9.79
N LEU A 617 20.53 1.88 -9.10
CA LEU A 617 20.97 0.60 -9.70
C LEU A 617 20.11 -0.55 -9.16
N ARG A 618 19.51 -1.31 -10.09
CA ARG A 618 18.91 -2.64 -9.82
C ARG A 618 19.71 -3.73 -10.53
N LEU A 619 19.74 -4.90 -9.92
CA LEU A 619 20.17 -6.15 -10.54
C LEU A 619 19.02 -7.16 -10.38
N HIS A 620 18.49 -7.67 -11.50
CA HIS A 620 17.13 -8.22 -11.53
C HIS A 620 16.15 -7.18 -10.95
N GLU A 621 15.30 -7.57 -9.99
CA GLU A 621 14.46 -6.63 -9.24
C GLU A 621 15.11 -6.15 -7.93
N ALA A 622 16.23 -6.74 -7.52
CA ALA A 622 16.91 -6.37 -6.27
C ALA A 622 17.50 -4.96 -6.32
N VAL A 623 17.22 -4.15 -5.32
CA VAL A 623 17.80 -2.82 -5.14
C VAL A 623 19.26 -2.96 -4.74
N MET A 624 20.18 -2.50 -5.60
CA MET A 624 21.60 -2.56 -5.34
C MET A 624 22.14 -1.28 -4.74
N ILE A 625 21.95 -0.14 -5.40
CA ILE A 625 22.44 1.15 -4.95
C ILE A 625 21.37 2.21 -5.18
N ASP A 626 21.01 2.91 -4.12
CA ASP A 626 20.15 4.09 -4.13
C ASP A 626 21.01 5.33 -3.86
N ALA A 627 21.32 6.06 -4.91
CA ALA A 627 22.02 7.34 -4.90
C ALA A 627 21.05 8.47 -5.24
N ASP A 628 19.83 8.49 -4.65
CA ASP A 628 18.80 9.49 -4.89
C ASP A 628 18.42 10.25 -3.62
N TYR A 629 17.67 9.64 -2.70
CA TYR A 629 17.17 10.33 -1.51
C TYR A 629 18.33 10.66 -0.54
N GLY A 630 18.58 11.95 -0.32
CA GLY A 630 19.66 12.38 0.57
C GLY A 630 21.09 12.07 0.08
N TYR A 631 21.23 11.65 -1.17
CA TYR A 631 22.56 11.38 -1.75
C TYR A 631 23.40 12.65 -1.85
N LEU A 632 24.65 12.54 -1.43
CA LEU A 632 25.64 13.60 -1.58
C LEU A 632 26.45 13.34 -2.84
N ALA A 633 26.38 14.29 -3.79
CA ALA A 633 27.09 14.18 -5.07
C ALA A 633 28.57 13.86 -4.89
N ASN A 634 29.11 12.97 -5.74
CA ASN A 634 30.48 12.48 -5.73
C ASN A 634 30.89 11.66 -4.49
N LYS A 635 29.93 11.25 -3.63
CA LYS A 635 30.20 10.30 -2.56
C LYS A 635 29.99 8.86 -3.06
N PRO A 636 31.05 8.02 -3.15
CA PRO A 636 30.88 6.65 -3.63
C PRO A 636 29.98 5.83 -2.70
N LEU A 637 29.04 5.07 -3.30
CA LEU A 637 28.23 4.07 -2.62
C LEU A 637 28.63 2.67 -3.10
N LYS A 638 28.60 1.70 -2.19
CA LYS A 638 28.93 0.30 -2.48
C LYS A 638 27.83 -0.63 -1.99
N SER A 639 27.63 -1.72 -2.72
CA SER A 639 26.71 -2.80 -2.34
C SER A 639 27.20 -4.12 -2.92
N SER A 640 27.01 -5.20 -2.17
CA SER A 640 27.49 -6.53 -2.56
C SER A 640 26.30 -7.50 -2.67
N ILE A 641 26.42 -8.50 -3.53
CA ILE A 641 25.42 -9.54 -3.77
C ILE A 641 26.11 -10.84 -4.20
N ARG A 642 25.60 -11.98 -3.77
CA ARG A 642 26.06 -13.31 -4.17
C ARG A 642 25.38 -13.71 -5.47
N LEU A 643 26.16 -14.02 -6.50
CA LEU A 643 25.64 -14.34 -7.84
C LEU A 643 26.13 -15.71 -8.33
N LYS A 644 25.27 -16.45 -9.02
CA LYS A 644 25.67 -17.60 -9.84
C LYS A 644 26.35 -17.13 -11.12
N ALA A 645 27.25 -17.93 -11.65
CA ALA A 645 27.82 -17.69 -12.98
C ALA A 645 26.72 -17.61 -14.06
N GLY A 646 26.82 -16.65 -14.97
CA GLY A 646 25.83 -16.44 -16.03
C GLY A 646 25.46 -14.99 -16.26
N TYR A 647 24.28 -14.74 -16.82
CA TYR A 647 23.79 -13.42 -17.17
C TYR A 647 22.80 -12.91 -16.11
N HIS A 648 23.02 -11.68 -15.64
CA HIS A 648 22.15 -11.02 -14.68
C HIS A 648 21.64 -9.71 -15.27
N PRO A 649 20.32 -9.53 -15.44
CA PRO A 649 19.75 -8.28 -15.92
C PRO A 649 20.05 -7.15 -14.96
N PHE A 650 20.40 -5.97 -15.50
CA PHE A 650 20.59 -4.76 -14.71
C PHE A 650 19.87 -3.56 -15.33
N THR A 651 19.54 -2.63 -14.49
CA THR A 651 19.05 -1.29 -14.87
C THR A 651 19.75 -0.26 -14.00
N LEU A 652 20.44 0.68 -14.65
CA LEU A 652 21.03 1.85 -14.02
C LEU A 652 20.35 3.10 -14.57
N THR A 653 19.54 3.76 -13.76
CA THR A 653 18.92 5.04 -14.12
C THR A 653 19.71 6.18 -13.49
N VAL A 654 20.05 7.17 -14.28
CA VAL A 654 20.86 8.33 -13.88
C VAL A 654 20.07 9.60 -14.19
N LYS A 655 20.02 10.55 -13.25
CA LYS A 655 19.26 11.80 -13.39
C LYS A 655 20.11 13.01 -13.05
N ASP A 656 19.96 14.09 -13.86
CA ASP A 656 20.59 15.39 -13.67
C ASP A 656 22.11 15.30 -13.42
N ALA A 657 22.79 14.36 -14.10
CA ALA A 657 24.21 14.09 -13.96
C ALA A 657 24.97 14.37 -15.24
N LYS A 658 26.24 14.80 -15.11
CA LYS A 658 27.21 14.91 -16.21
C LYS A 658 28.19 13.75 -16.20
N THR A 659 28.40 13.12 -15.06
CA THR A 659 29.36 12.03 -14.87
C THR A 659 28.72 10.88 -14.09
N ILE A 660 29.03 9.65 -14.52
CA ILE A 660 28.67 8.41 -13.82
C ILE A 660 29.86 7.45 -13.91
N LYS A 661 30.19 6.81 -12.81
CA LYS A 661 31.19 5.77 -12.73
C LYS A 661 30.62 4.58 -11.99
N LEU A 662 30.47 3.45 -12.69
CA LEU A 662 30.08 2.17 -12.11
C LEU A 662 31.24 1.21 -12.21
N LEU A 663 31.76 0.80 -11.05
CA LEU A 663 32.80 -0.21 -10.91
C LEU A 663 32.19 -1.48 -10.33
N TRP A 664 32.82 -2.62 -10.61
CA TRP A 664 32.47 -3.89 -9.99
C TRP A 664 33.70 -4.76 -9.76
N ALA A 665 33.62 -5.67 -8.82
CA ALA A 665 34.66 -6.63 -8.50
C ALA A 665 34.06 -7.91 -7.95
N GLU A 666 34.64 -9.06 -8.27
CA GLU A 666 34.50 -10.30 -7.51
C GLU A 666 35.28 -10.18 -6.19
N GLU A 667 34.87 -10.91 -5.18
CA GLU A 667 35.55 -10.92 -3.88
C GLU A 667 37.05 -11.23 -4.02
N GLY A 668 37.92 -10.44 -3.39
CA GLY A 668 39.37 -10.54 -3.51
C GLY A 668 39.98 -9.93 -4.75
N ALA A 669 39.20 -9.50 -5.76
CA ALA A 669 39.68 -8.87 -6.97
C ALA A 669 39.64 -7.34 -6.92
N SER A 670 40.52 -6.69 -7.72
CA SER A 670 40.50 -5.24 -7.89
C SER A 670 39.26 -4.77 -8.67
N ALA A 671 38.61 -3.69 -8.20
CA ALA A 671 37.48 -3.12 -8.87
C ALA A 671 37.81 -2.55 -10.23
N LYS A 672 37.03 -2.92 -11.26
CA LYS A 672 37.20 -2.49 -12.66
C LYS A 672 35.91 -1.83 -13.18
N ALA A 673 36.03 -0.98 -14.19
CA ALA A 673 34.89 -0.40 -14.87
C ALA A 673 34.10 -1.48 -15.62
N MET A 674 32.77 -1.35 -15.62
CA MET A 674 31.90 -2.18 -16.43
C MET A 674 32.07 -1.77 -17.92
N GLY A 675 32.34 -2.73 -18.79
CA GLY A 675 32.61 -2.48 -20.22
C GLY A 675 32.40 -3.71 -21.09
N ASN A 676 32.93 -3.66 -22.34
CA ASN A 676 32.70 -4.59 -23.45
C ASN A 676 32.69 -6.09 -23.11
N SER A 677 33.52 -6.54 -22.17
CA SER A 677 33.64 -7.96 -21.81
C SER A 677 32.60 -8.42 -20.78
N SER A 678 31.81 -7.50 -20.22
CA SER A 678 30.87 -7.79 -19.15
C SER A 678 29.44 -7.34 -19.44
N LEU A 679 29.20 -6.48 -20.43
CA LEU A 679 27.89 -5.94 -20.78
C LEU A 679 27.31 -6.63 -22.02
N TYR A 680 26.02 -6.98 -21.95
CA TYR A 680 25.26 -7.64 -23.02
C TYR A 680 23.83 -7.11 -23.08
N HIS A 681 23.17 -7.27 -24.25
CA HIS A 681 21.77 -6.96 -24.49
C HIS A 681 21.09 -7.97 -25.40
#